data_1c541d970f7e54b744a9fe4070a0ea50
#
_entry.id   1c541d970f7e54b744a9fe4070a0ea50
#
_cell.length_a   1.000
_cell.length_b   1.000
_cell.length_c   1.000
_cell.angle_alpha   90.00
_cell.angle_beta   90.00
_cell.angle_gamma   90.00
#
_symmetry.space_group_name_H-M   'P 1'
#
loop_
_entity.id
_entity.type
_entity.pdbx_description
1 polymer ?
#
loop_
_entity_poly.entity_id
_entity_poly.type
_entity_poly.pdbx_seq_one_letter_code
_entity_poly.pdbx_strand_id
1 'polypeptide(L)'
;MKITELKGIGEKYAQLLGRLSVYTVEDLVGLYPRDYELYQEPAFISTLSPDYENTNVVIDGVVSKKIDVYHTGKLAVISTFINDENGDRIKCTWFNMPFLKSSLKLGMRYIFRGRFVIKNGIKILEQPQMYTRSQYSEIEGTMQPIYPLTKGLSNKTVANAVHQALEKFDAGLEKEYIPGYVRQKNELAEHNYAVVNIHFPKSMEDYIQARKRLAFEEFFLFVLAVRSLRNSNERIPNGYIIQNDSRTDDFIENLPFSLTNGQKSAWTEVKKNMSGKGLMSRLIQGDVGSGKTIIAVLALMNTAYAGYQAAMMVPTEVLAKQQYDSITKMFNNMGVELNVSLLVGSMTAAAKRKVYEDIENGRTDIVIGTHAVIQEKVIFKNLALVITDEQHRFGVNQRRDLSDKGNNPHILVMSATPIPRTLAIIVYGDLDISVIDELPAERLPIKNCVVDESYRPNAYKFIENQVHAGRQAYVICPMVEDSENIEAENVIDYAKKLSGELPDDIKVEYLHGKMKASQKNEIMEKFSKNEINVLVSTTVIEVGVNVPNATVMMVENAERFGLAQLHQLRGRVGRGGFQSYCIFVSGNKSKKTKDRLEILNKTNDGFKIAEEDLKLRGPGDFFGVRQSGDFDFGIADIYTDAKVLKSASEAAGEVLDKDPELEFEENRYLAEKVSEYTVKCLEKLNI
;
A
#
# COMPACT_ATOMS: atom_id res chain seq x y z
N MET A 1 -16.52 -1.94 31.10
CA MET A 1 -16.16 -1.51 32.50
C MET A 1 -15.26 -0.28 32.42
N LYS A 2 -15.41 0.72 33.36
CA LYS A 2 -14.56 1.94 33.30
C LYS A 2 -13.13 1.61 33.74
N ILE A 3 -12.15 2.18 33.05
CA ILE A 3 -10.73 1.94 33.31
C ILE A 3 -10.27 2.40 34.72
N THR A 4 -10.98 3.38 35.30
CA THR A 4 -10.73 3.91 36.66
C THR A 4 -11.07 2.91 37.78
N GLU A 5 -11.70 1.78 37.46
CA GLU A 5 -12.01 0.72 38.41
C GLU A 5 -10.81 -0.23 38.64
N LEU A 6 -9.72 -0.07 37.86
CA LEU A 6 -8.49 -0.80 38.06
C LEU A 6 -7.64 -0.15 39.14
N LYS A 7 -7.05 -0.98 40.00
CA LYS A 7 -6.20 -0.53 41.11
C LYS A 7 -4.98 0.21 40.58
N GLY A 8 -4.79 1.45 41.03
CA GLY A 8 -3.67 2.30 40.59
C GLY A 8 -3.94 3.16 39.35
N ILE A 9 -5.12 3.06 38.72
CA ILE A 9 -5.53 3.90 37.61
C ILE A 9 -6.53 4.95 38.10
N GLY A 10 -6.02 6.09 38.60
CA GLY A 10 -6.83 7.26 38.90
C GLY A 10 -7.08 8.13 37.66
N GLU A 11 -7.88 9.20 37.81
CA GLU A 11 -8.27 10.10 36.72
C GLU A 11 -7.10 10.62 35.87
N LYS A 12 -5.95 10.90 36.50
CA LYS A 12 -4.73 11.34 35.79
C LYS A 12 -4.24 10.28 34.79
N TYR A 13 -4.18 9.03 35.20
CA TYR A 13 -3.74 7.94 34.29
C TYR A 13 -4.82 7.60 33.28
N ALA A 14 -6.10 7.68 33.64
CA ALA A 14 -7.21 7.52 32.70
C ALA A 14 -7.17 8.57 31.57
N GLN A 15 -6.85 9.84 31.89
CA GLN A 15 -6.65 10.88 30.86
C GLN A 15 -5.44 10.60 29.95
N LEU A 16 -4.35 10.04 30.50
CA LEU A 16 -3.18 9.68 29.70
C LEU A 16 -3.46 8.49 28.79
N LEU A 17 -4.21 7.50 29.26
CA LEU A 17 -4.68 6.35 28.48
C LEU A 17 -5.70 6.78 27.41
N GLY A 18 -6.57 7.76 27.72
CA GLY A 18 -7.50 8.36 26.75
C GLY A 18 -6.79 8.99 25.53
N ARG A 19 -5.52 9.43 25.66
CA ARG A 19 -4.71 9.87 24.51
C ARG A 19 -4.31 8.74 23.58
N LEU A 20 -4.41 7.49 24.05
CA LEU A 20 -4.24 6.26 23.28
C LEU A 20 -5.59 5.65 22.90
N SER A 21 -6.68 6.42 23.00
CA SER A 21 -8.05 5.97 22.73
C SER A 21 -8.53 4.83 23.64
N VAL A 22 -7.95 4.70 24.86
CA VAL A 22 -8.30 3.69 25.85
C VAL A 22 -9.15 4.32 26.94
N TYR A 23 -10.43 3.98 26.98
CA TYR A 23 -11.42 4.54 27.92
C TYR A 23 -12.04 3.47 28.81
N THR A 24 -12.11 2.23 28.34
CA THR A 24 -12.68 1.08 29.03
C THR A 24 -11.63 0.01 29.31
N VAL A 25 -11.98 -0.99 30.11
CA VAL A 25 -11.12 -2.14 30.38
C VAL A 25 -10.98 -3.00 29.11
N GLU A 26 -12.03 -3.07 28.33
CA GLU A 26 -12.06 -3.75 27.02
C GLU A 26 -11.09 -3.09 26.03
N ASP A 27 -11.09 -1.73 25.97
CA ASP A 27 -10.11 -1.00 25.15
C ASP A 27 -8.66 -1.27 25.60
N LEU A 28 -8.45 -1.40 26.91
CA LEU A 28 -7.14 -1.66 27.47
C LEU A 28 -6.62 -3.07 27.10
N VAL A 29 -7.50 -4.07 27.10
CA VAL A 29 -7.16 -5.43 26.64
C VAL A 29 -6.93 -5.47 25.13
N GLY A 30 -7.56 -4.57 24.37
CA GLY A 30 -7.29 -4.37 22.93
C GLY A 30 -6.03 -3.55 22.64
N LEU A 31 -5.37 -2.96 23.66
CA LEU A 31 -4.11 -2.22 23.48
C LEU A 31 -2.94 -3.21 23.43
N TYR A 32 -2.67 -3.79 22.28
CA TYR A 32 -1.63 -4.78 22.12
C TYR A 32 -0.20 -4.23 22.27
N PRO A 33 0.75 -5.03 22.76
CA PRO A 33 2.16 -4.66 22.82
C PRO A 33 2.72 -4.41 21.40
N ARG A 34 3.53 -3.38 21.26
CA ARG A 34 4.24 -3.07 20.00
C ARG A 34 5.52 -3.90 19.81
N ASP A 35 6.09 -4.42 20.93
CA ASP A 35 7.33 -5.17 20.96
C ASP A 35 7.43 -5.94 22.27
N TYR A 36 8.42 -6.80 22.40
CA TYR A 36 8.68 -7.58 23.60
C TYR A 36 10.14 -7.53 23.98
N GLU A 37 10.38 -7.52 25.28
CA GLU A 37 11.69 -7.55 25.88
C GLU A 37 11.94 -8.95 26.48
N LEU A 38 12.88 -9.70 25.89
CA LEU A 38 13.25 -11.02 26.37
C LEU A 38 14.20 -10.89 27.58
N TYR A 39 13.84 -11.53 28.69
CA TYR A 39 14.69 -11.62 29.89
C TYR A 39 15.51 -12.88 29.79
N GLN A 40 16.70 -12.75 29.22
CA GLN A 40 17.64 -13.85 28.97
C GLN A 40 18.28 -14.37 30.28
N GLU A 41 18.80 -15.60 30.27
CA GLU A 41 19.68 -16.10 31.35
C GLU A 41 20.91 -15.20 31.46
N PRO A 42 21.45 -15.03 32.71
CA PRO A 42 22.67 -14.28 32.93
C PRO A 42 23.87 -14.85 32.15
N ALA A 43 24.53 -14.00 31.39
CA ALA A 43 25.74 -14.34 30.63
C ALA A 43 27.01 -14.08 31.46
N PHE A 44 28.06 -14.83 31.19
CA PHE A 44 29.39 -14.53 31.71
C PHE A 44 30.00 -13.33 31.01
N ILE A 45 30.73 -12.47 31.75
CA ILE A 45 31.36 -11.28 31.22
C ILE A 45 32.40 -11.62 30.14
N SER A 46 33.07 -12.76 30.23
CA SER A 46 34.02 -13.27 29.25
C SER A 46 33.38 -13.53 27.90
N THR A 47 32.13 -14.00 27.83
CA THR A 47 31.43 -14.33 26.59
C THR A 47 30.92 -13.11 25.81
N LEU A 48 30.91 -11.92 26.43
CA LEU A 48 30.44 -10.70 25.77
C LEU A 48 31.48 -10.21 24.77
N SER A 49 31.19 -10.42 23.48
CA SER A 49 31.95 -9.96 22.31
C SER A 49 31.41 -8.59 21.80
N PRO A 50 32.12 -7.91 20.89
CA PRO A 50 31.62 -6.71 20.23
C PRO A 50 30.28 -6.88 19.52
N ASP A 51 29.89 -8.11 19.17
CA ASP A 51 28.60 -8.40 18.54
C ASP A 51 27.39 -8.09 19.45
N TYR A 52 27.62 -8.08 20.76
CA TYR A 52 26.60 -7.67 21.74
C TYR A 52 26.55 -6.16 21.99
N GLU A 53 27.42 -5.37 21.32
CA GLU A 53 27.46 -3.92 21.54
C GLU A 53 26.12 -3.26 21.18
N ASN A 54 25.65 -2.41 22.08
CA ASN A 54 24.34 -1.73 22.02
C ASN A 54 23.12 -2.63 22.25
N THR A 55 23.28 -3.90 22.66
CA THR A 55 22.18 -4.77 23.09
C THR A 55 22.05 -4.78 24.63
N ASN A 56 20.86 -5.18 25.11
CA ASN A 56 20.66 -5.42 26.53
C ASN A 56 21.23 -6.81 26.89
N VAL A 57 22.11 -6.84 27.85
CA VAL A 57 22.69 -8.08 28.41
C VAL A 57 22.37 -8.21 29.88
N VAL A 58 22.38 -9.44 30.36
CA VAL A 58 22.12 -9.76 31.78
C VAL A 58 23.37 -10.39 32.39
N ILE A 59 23.76 -9.90 33.56
CA ILE A 59 24.95 -10.37 34.28
C ILE A 59 24.57 -10.64 35.74
N ASP A 60 24.88 -11.85 36.22
CA ASP A 60 24.82 -12.17 37.61
C ASP A 60 26.20 -11.83 38.23
N GLY A 61 26.25 -10.81 39.10
CA GLY A 61 27.54 -10.33 39.58
C GLY A 61 27.51 -9.79 41.01
N VAL A 62 28.68 -9.81 41.62
CA VAL A 62 28.95 -9.26 42.96
C VAL A 62 29.54 -7.85 42.82
N VAL A 63 29.01 -6.91 43.59
CA VAL A 63 29.54 -5.54 43.63
C VAL A 63 30.95 -5.54 44.22
N SER A 64 31.98 -5.30 43.39
CA SER A 64 33.39 -5.47 43.76
C SER A 64 34.10 -4.16 44.12
N LYS A 65 33.50 -3.01 43.89
CA LYS A 65 34.03 -1.70 44.21
C LYS A 65 32.99 -0.80 44.87
N LYS A 66 33.42 0.07 45.80
CA LYS A 66 32.54 1.11 46.35
C LYS A 66 32.07 2.02 45.24
N ILE A 67 30.84 2.52 45.37
CA ILE A 67 30.21 3.38 44.37
C ILE A 67 30.91 4.73 44.35
N ASP A 68 31.37 5.07 43.16
CA ASP A 68 31.90 6.40 42.85
C ASP A 68 30.76 7.29 42.32
N VAL A 69 30.64 8.49 42.82
CA VAL A 69 29.71 9.51 42.36
C VAL A 69 30.50 10.73 41.94
N TYR A 70 30.42 11.11 40.69
CA TYR A 70 31.03 12.33 40.20
C TYR A 70 30.03 13.13 39.36
N HIS A 71 30.28 14.45 39.24
CA HIS A 71 29.39 15.34 38.53
C HIS A 71 30.09 15.90 37.31
N THR A 72 29.41 15.89 36.16
CA THR A 72 29.87 16.54 34.94
C THR A 72 28.79 17.56 34.56
N GLY A 73 29.04 18.83 34.93
CA GLY A 73 28.01 19.87 34.83
C GLY A 73 26.80 19.57 35.72
N LYS A 74 25.61 19.50 35.11
CA LYS A 74 24.35 19.17 35.81
C LYS A 74 24.06 17.66 35.91
N LEU A 75 24.94 16.81 35.35
CA LEU A 75 24.73 15.37 35.30
C LEU A 75 25.50 14.69 36.44
N ALA A 76 24.80 13.96 37.31
CA ALA A 76 25.42 13.09 38.29
C ALA A 76 25.67 11.71 37.64
N VAL A 77 26.94 11.29 37.59
CA VAL A 77 27.36 10.00 37.06
C VAL A 77 27.75 9.11 38.24
N ILE A 78 27.10 7.96 38.32
CA ILE A 78 27.33 6.97 39.35
C ILE A 78 27.99 5.75 38.71
N SER A 79 29.07 5.26 39.24
CA SER A 79 29.70 4.03 38.72
C SER A 79 30.21 3.09 39.78
N THR A 80 30.21 1.82 39.46
CA THR A 80 30.87 0.79 40.21
C THR A 80 31.36 -0.32 39.29
N PHE A 81 31.98 -1.33 39.86
CA PHE A 81 32.36 -2.55 39.14
C PHE A 81 31.68 -3.75 39.76
N ILE A 82 31.30 -4.68 38.93
CA ILE A 82 30.80 -5.98 39.33
C ILE A 82 31.70 -7.08 38.77
N ASN A 83 31.81 -8.16 39.50
CA ASN A 83 32.53 -9.34 39.06
C ASN A 83 31.52 -10.50 38.96
N ASP A 84 31.62 -11.30 37.91
CA ASP A 84 30.89 -12.55 37.78
C ASP A 84 31.56 -13.71 38.59
N GLU A 85 31.02 -14.91 38.46
CA GLU A 85 31.54 -16.10 39.17
C GLU A 85 32.95 -16.50 38.70
N ASN A 86 33.31 -16.17 37.46
CA ASN A 86 34.64 -16.46 36.92
C ASN A 86 35.68 -15.41 37.34
N GLY A 87 35.26 -14.36 38.06
CA GLY A 87 36.10 -13.25 38.47
C GLY A 87 36.30 -12.16 37.40
N ASP A 88 35.65 -12.30 36.21
CA ASP A 88 35.68 -11.30 35.19
C ASP A 88 34.95 -10.02 35.61
N ARG A 89 35.38 -8.87 35.08
CA ARG A 89 34.97 -7.56 35.60
C ARG A 89 34.35 -6.71 34.55
N ILE A 90 33.16 -6.07 34.85
CA ILE A 90 32.53 -5.04 34.01
C ILE A 90 32.19 -3.82 34.85
N LYS A 91 32.25 -2.63 34.19
CA LYS A 91 31.87 -1.35 34.78
C LYS A 91 30.38 -1.11 34.61
N CYS A 92 29.65 -0.86 35.72
CA CYS A 92 28.26 -0.41 35.66
C CYS A 92 28.22 1.14 35.79
N THR A 93 27.40 1.81 34.99
CA THR A 93 27.28 3.27 35.00
C THR A 93 25.81 3.69 34.97
N TRP A 94 25.42 4.59 35.87
CA TRP A 94 24.09 5.21 35.95
C TRP A 94 24.18 6.73 35.87
N PHE A 95 23.14 7.37 35.39
CA PHE A 95 23.05 8.82 35.30
C PHE A 95 21.87 9.33 36.14
N ASN A 96 22.09 10.38 36.92
CA ASN A 96 21.07 11.03 37.76
C ASN A 96 20.35 10.10 38.77
N MET A 97 21.04 9.07 39.29
CA MET A 97 20.50 8.13 40.29
C MET A 97 21.35 8.09 41.59
N PRO A 98 21.55 9.22 42.31
CA PRO A 98 22.45 9.25 43.48
C PRO A 98 21.96 8.37 44.63
N PHE A 99 20.67 7.98 44.71
CA PHE A 99 20.10 7.10 45.69
C PHE A 99 20.69 5.68 45.60
N LEU A 100 21.26 5.26 44.49
CA LEU A 100 21.90 3.94 44.34
C LEU A 100 23.08 3.75 45.31
N LYS A 101 23.71 4.84 45.77
CA LYS A 101 24.77 4.77 46.79
C LYS A 101 24.33 4.12 48.10
N SER A 102 23.04 4.25 48.46
CA SER A 102 22.48 3.62 49.65
C SER A 102 21.92 2.21 49.38
N SER A 103 21.50 1.95 48.15
CA SER A 103 20.84 0.68 47.77
C SER A 103 21.80 -0.41 47.36
N LEU A 104 22.93 -0.08 46.72
CA LEU A 104 23.96 -1.01 46.28
C LEU A 104 25.00 -1.19 47.39
N LYS A 105 25.10 -2.38 47.95
CA LYS A 105 26.06 -2.71 49.01
C LYS A 105 27.27 -3.48 48.44
N LEU A 106 28.46 -3.06 48.81
CA LEU A 106 29.71 -3.76 48.48
C LEU A 106 29.64 -5.25 48.96
N GLY A 107 30.06 -6.16 48.10
CA GLY A 107 30.05 -7.60 48.38
C GLY A 107 28.70 -8.30 48.22
N MET A 108 27.64 -7.56 47.90
CA MET A 108 26.31 -8.17 47.63
C MET A 108 26.19 -8.57 46.17
N ARG A 109 25.46 -9.65 45.94
CA ARG A 109 25.19 -10.24 44.62
C ARG A 109 23.83 -9.78 44.12
N TYR A 110 23.78 -9.33 42.86
CA TYR A 110 22.59 -8.92 42.18
C TYR A 110 22.65 -9.36 40.72
N ILE A 111 21.50 -9.44 40.07
CA ILE A 111 21.41 -9.57 38.63
C ILE A 111 21.25 -8.18 38.03
N PHE A 112 22.13 -7.85 37.10
CA PHE A 112 22.18 -6.57 36.43
C PHE A 112 21.77 -6.73 34.95
N ARG A 113 20.75 -6.03 34.51
CA ARG A 113 20.29 -6.03 33.12
C ARG A 113 20.41 -4.62 32.54
N GLY A 114 21.20 -4.43 31.50
CA GLY A 114 21.44 -3.11 30.92
C GLY A 114 22.12 -3.16 29.57
N ARG A 115 22.26 -2.00 28.96
CA ARG A 115 22.89 -1.86 27.64
C ARG A 115 24.38 -2.08 27.71
N PHE A 116 24.88 -3.03 26.94
CA PHE A 116 26.30 -3.31 26.84
C PHE A 116 26.96 -2.38 25.82
N VAL A 117 28.07 -1.74 26.22
CA VAL A 117 28.88 -0.89 25.34
C VAL A 117 30.36 -1.10 25.64
N ILE A 118 31.20 -0.88 24.63
CA ILE A 118 32.65 -0.90 24.78
C ILE A 118 33.19 0.51 24.56
N LYS A 119 33.81 1.10 25.59
CA LYS A 119 34.42 2.44 25.49
C LYS A 119 35.90 2.38 25.89
N ASN A 120 36.77 2.77 25.00
CA ASN A 120 38.23 2.72 25.20
C ASN A 120 38.73 1.34 25.66
N GLY A 121 38.17 0.25 25.11
CA GLY A 121 38.53 -1.12 25.45
C GLY A 121 37.92 -1.63 26.77
N ILE A 122 37.16 -0.81 27.49
CA ILE A 122 36.49 -1.20 28.75
C ILE A 122 35.07 -1.62 28.47
N LYS A 123 34.68 -2.83 28.94
CA LYS A 123 33.30 -3.30 28.92
C LYS A 123 32.47 -2.53 29.96
N ILE A 124 31.37 -1.94 29.53
CA ILE A 124 30.49 -1.11 30.36
C ILE A 124 29.05 -1.59 30.19
N LEU A 125 28.35 -1.64 31.31
CA LEU A 125 26.91 -1.83 31.37
C LEU A 125 26.26 -0.50 31.72
N GLU A 126 25.55 0.11 30.75
CA GLU A 126 24.93 1.43 30.91
C GLU A 126 23.51 1.29 31.46
N GLN A 127 23.18 2.12 32.47
CA GLN A 127 21.86 2.21 33.10
C GLN A 127 21.25 0.85 33.52
N PRO A 128 22.06 -0.10 34.10
CA PRO A 128 21.47 -1.41 34.39
C PRO A 128 20.37 -1.32 35.45
N GLN A 129 19.30 -2.03 35.17
CA GLN A 129 18.31 -2.40 36.20
C GLN A 129 18.87 -3.48 37.09
N MET A 130 18.47 -3.48 38.36
CA MET A 130 18.98 -4.41 39.35
C MET A 130 17.86 -5.26 39.92
N TYR A 131 18.12 -6.55 40.04
CA TYR A 131 17.18 -7.53 40.58
C TYR A 131 17.88 -8.37 41.65
N THR A 132 17.15 -8.80 42.66
CA THR A 132 17.58 -9.94 43.44
C THR A 132 17.42 -11.20 42.62
N ARG A 133 18.12 -12.28 42.99
CA ARG A 133 18.02 -13.56 42.26
C ARG A 133 16.58 -14.10 42.24
N SER A 134 15.87 -13.99 43.36
CA SER A 134 14.45 -14.41 43.43
C SER A 134 13.55 -13.58 42.52
N GLN A 135 13.74 -12.27 42.45
CA GLN A 135 12.97 -11.42 41.56
C GLN A 135 13.24 -11.69 40.05
N TYR A 136 14.50 -12.03 39.75
CA TYR A 136 14.87 -12.31 38.36
C TYR A 136 14.39 -13.68 37.89
N SER A 137 14.46 -14.69 38.76
CA SER A 137 13.99 -16.06 38.45
C SER A 137 12.49 -16.15 38.15
N GLU A 138 11.68 -15.18 38.61
CA GLU A 138 10.26 -15.07 38.26
C GLU A 138 10.00 -14.58 36.83
N ILE A 139 10.97 -13.86 36.24
CA ILE A 139 10.84 -13.23 34.90
C ILE A 139 11.85 -13.79 33.90
N GLU A 140 12.79 -14.62 34.35
CA GLU A 140 13.79 -15.26 33.50
C GLU A 140 13.15 -16.17 32.46
N GLY A 141 13.57 -16.03 31.20
CA GLY A 141 13.00 -16.76 30.07
C GLY A 141 11.67 -16.22 29.58
N THR A 142 11.09 -15.20 30.26
CA THR A 142 9.80 -14.61 29.83
C THR A 142 9.97 -13.47 28.85
N MET A 143 8.94 -13.25 28.04
CA MET A 143 8.80 -12.10 27.15
C MET A 143 7.93 -11.04 27.82
N GLN A 144 8.53 -9.92 28.18
CA GLN A 144 7.81 -8.80 28.81
C GLN A 144 7.29 -7.83 27.75
N PRO A 145 6.00 -7.45 27.77
CA PRO A 145 5.40 -6.60 26.74
C PRO A 145 5.89 -5.15 26.82
N ILE A 146 6.11 -4.54 25.66
CA ILE A 146 6.36 -3.11 25.51
C ILE A 146 5.15 -2.47 24.84
N TYR A 147 4.40 -1.68 25.61
CA TYR A 147 3.19 -1.01 25.13
C TYR A 147 3.48 0.34 24.45
N PRO A 148 2.57 0.82 23.60
CA PRO A 148 2.55 2.23 23.20
C PRO A 148 2.41 3.14 24.43
N LEU A 149 3.19 4.21 24.48
CA LEU A 149 3.22 5.10 25.65
C LEU A 149 3.03 6.57 25.26
N THR A 150 2.42 7.34 26.16
CA THR A 150 2.36 8.81 26.10
C THR A 150 3.22 9.42 27.19
N LYS A 151 3.62 10.68 27.02
CA LYS A 151 4.43 11.40 28.02
C LYS A 151 3.77 11.37 29.40
N GLY A 152 4.44 10.78 30.37
CA GLY A 152 3.96 10.62 31.74
C GLY A 152 3.32 9.27 32.08
N LEU A 153 3.21 8.35 31.11
CA LEU A 153 2.75 6.98 31.28
C LEU A 153 3.96 6.02 31.23
N SER A 154 4.09 5.11 32.20
CA SER A 154 5.18 4.12 32.20
C SER A 154 4.69 2.77 31.69
N ASN A 155 5.57 2.01 31.03
CA ASN A 155 5.28 0.65 30.56
C ASN A 155 4.78 -0.26 31.72
N LYS A 156 5.43 -0.15 32.89
CA LYS A 156 5.06 -0.92 34.09
C LYS A 156 3.61 -0.60 34.53
N THR A 157 3.18 0.66 34.43
CA THR A 157 1.80 1.06 34.79
C THR A 157 0.81 0.42 33.85
N VAL A 158 1.08 0.43 32.53
CA VAL A 158 0.20 -0.17 31.53
C VAL A 158 0.18 -1.69 31.69
N ALA A 159 1.34 -2.34 31.79
CA ALA A 159 1.43 -3.79 31.96
C ALA A 159 0.67 -4.29 33.20
N ASN A 160 0.83 -3.59 34.33
CA ASN A 160 0.08 -3.93 35.57
C ASN A 160 -1.43 -3.73 35.41
N ALA A 161 -1.86 -2.70 34.68
CA ALA A 161 -3.28 -2.46 34.43
C ALA A 161 -3.87 -3.54 33.54
N VAL A 162 -3.15 -3.94 32.48
CA VAL A 162 -3.55 -5.04 31.56
C VAL A 162 -3.63 -6.36 32.35
N HIS A 163 -2.65 -6.66 33.19
CA HIS A 163 -2.68 -7.88 34.02
C HIS A 163 -3.92 -7.93 34.91
N GLN A 164 -4.23 -6.82 35.62
CA GLN A 164 -5.44 -6.73 36.41
C GLN A 164 -6.73 -6.83 35.59
N ALA A 165 -6.72 -6.28 34.36
CA ALA A 165 -7.83 -6.40 33.44
C ALA A 165 -8.09 -7.85 33.07
N LEU A 166 -7.03 -8.59 32.66
CA LEU A 166 -7.14 -10.01 32.30
C LEU A 166 -7.60 -10.88 33.47
N GLU A 167 -7.11 -10.62 34.70
CA GLU A 167 -7.59 -11.32 35.90
C GLU A 167 -9.08 -11.14 36.20
N LYS A 168 -9.62 -9.94 35.90
CA LYS A 168 -11.06 -9.64 36.08
C LYS A 168 -11.96 -10.36 35.07
N PHE A 169 -11.42 -10.75 33.94
CA PHE A 169 -12.12 -11.50 32.90
C PHE A 169 -11.96 -13.04 33.05
N ASP A 170 -11.75 -13.54 34.28
CA ASP A 170 -11.53 -14.96 34.61
C ASP A 170 -12.62 -15.92 34.06
N ALA A 171 -13.83 -15.38 33.76
CA ALA A 171 -14.94 -16.12 33.15
C ALA A 171 -14.95 -16.13 31.62
N GLY A 172 -13.89 -15.61 30.97
CA GLY A 172 -13.78 -15.46 29.53
C GLY A 172 -13.98 -14.03 29.05
N LEU A 173 -13.04 -13.52 28.25
CA LEU A 173 -13.07 -12.17 27.69
C LEU A 173 -14.21 -12.02 26.67
N GLU A 174 -14.30 -12.99 25.78
CA GLU A 174 -15.34 -13.08 24.75
C GLU A 174 -15.69 -14.54 24.45
N LYS A 175 -16.90 -14.74 23.94
CA LYS A 175 -17.27 -16.03 23.38
C LYS A 175 -16.53 -16.24 22.06
N GLU A 176 -16.10 -17.49 21.82
CA GLU A 176 -15.53 -17.85 20.54
C GLU A 176 -16.54 -17.66 19.42
N TYR A 177 -16.17 -16.86 18.43
CA TYR A 177 -17.08 -16.50 17.31
C TYR A 177 -16.59 -17.03 15.96
N ILE A 178 -15.33 -17.47 15.83
CA ILE A 178 -14.90 -18.14 14.61
C ILE A 178 -15.42 -19.57 14.61
N PRO A 179 -16.16 -20.02 13.59
CA PRO A 179 -16.68 -21.37 13.51
C PRO A 179 -15.61 -22.43 13.68
N GLY A 180 -15.95 -23.52 14.41
CA GLY A 180 -14.99 -24.57 14.77
C GLY A 180 -14.24 -25.18 13.60
N TYR A 181 -14.94 -25.39 12.45
CA TYR A 181 -14.31 -25.93 11.24
C TYR A 181 -13.30 -24.96 10.62
N VAL A 182 -13.53 -23.63 10.70
CA VAL A 182 -12.58 -22.60 10.24
C VAL A 182 -11.33 -22.62 11.11
N ARG A 183 -11.51 -22.70 12.46
CA ARG A 183 -10.40 -22.76 13.40
C ARG A 183 -9.54 -24.00 13.18
N GLN A 184 -10.15 -25.16 13.05
CA GLN A 184 -9.43 -26.44 12.84
C GLN A 184 -8.66 -26.44 11.52
N LYS A 185 -9.30 -26.01 10.43
CA LYS A 185 -8.66 -25.97 9.10
C LYS A 185 -7.44 -25.04 9.05
N ASN A 186 -7.47 -23.93 9.80
CA ASN A 186 -6.40 -22.93 9.81
C ASN A 186 -5.46 -23.06 11.02
N GLU A 187 -5.65 -24.09 11.85
CA GLU A 187 -4.84 -24.34 13.06
C GLU A 187 -4.77 -23.10 13.96
N LEU A 188 -5.92 -22.53 14.31
CA LEU A 188 -6.02 -21.33 15.12
C LEU A 188 -6.28 -21.68 16.60
N ALA A 189 -5.57 -21.01 17.48
CA ALA A 189 -5.82 -21.05 18.90
C ALA A 189 -7.22 -20.49 19.24
N GLU A 190 -7.70 -20.73 20.45
CA GLU A 190 -8.92 -20.14 20.97
C GLU A 190 -8.71 -18.65 21.27
N HIS A 191 -9.77 -17.82 21.13
CA HIS A 191 -9.69 -16.35 21.24
C HIS A 191 -9.08 -15.89 22.57
N ASN A 192 -9.63 -16.35 23.71
CA ASN A 192 -9.16 -15.90 25.04
C ASN A 192 -7.73 -16.35 25.32
N TYR A 193 -7.34 -17.54 24.86
CA TYR A 193 -5.95 -17.98 24.90
C TYR A 193 -5.04 -17.01 24.12
N ALA A 194 -5.46 -16.60 22.94
CA ALA A 194 -4.66 -15.70 22.12
C ALA A 194 -4.53 -14.31 22.75
N VAL A 195 -5.61 -13.77 23.30
CA VAL A 195 -5.59 -12.47 23.99
C VAL A 195 -4.68 -12.49 25.22
N VAL A 196 -4.73 -13.53 26.03
CA VAL A 196 -3.84 -13.65 27.21
C VAL A 196 -2.38 -13.76 26.78
N ASN A 197 -2.08 -14.62 25.79
CA ASN A 197 -0.71 -14.91 25.40
C ASN A 197 -0.10 -13.86 24.45
N ILE A 198 -0.90 -12.96 23.87
CA ILE A 198 -0.32 -11.80 23.18
C ILE A 198 0.18 -10.76 24.19
N HIS A 199 -0.39 -10.66 25.36
CA HIS A 199 0.08 -9.75 26.41
C HIS A 199 1.22 -10.33 27.23
N PHE A 200 1.07 -11.58 27.67
CA PHE A 200 2.01 -12.24 28.56
C PHE A 200 2.32 -13.67 28.09
N PRO A 201 3.06 -13.82 26.98
CA PRO A 201 3.39 -15.14 26.45
C PRO A 201 4.35 -15.87 27.39
N LYS A 202 4.06 -17.15 27.66
CA LYS A 202 4.93 -18.02 28.48
C LYS A 202 6.08 -18.56 27.64
N SER A 203 5.94 -18.64 26.33
CA SER A 203 6.94 -19.13 25.40
C SER A 203 6.85 -18.39 24.06
N MET A 204 7.88 -18.51 23.23
CA MET A 204 7.84 -18.01 21.85
C MET A 204 6.75 -18.68 21.03
N GLU A 205 6.47 -19.95 21.27
CA GLU A 205 5.40 -20.70 20.59
C GLU A 205 4.02 -20.12 20.93
N ASP A 206 3.75 -19.85 22.21
CA ASP A 206 2.49 -19.20 22.64
C ASP A 206 2.30 -17.85 21.98
N TYR A 207 3.37 -17.05 21.88
CA TYR A 207 3.34 -15.77 21.18
C TYR A 207 2.99 -15.92 19.70
N ILE A 208 3.64 -16.86 19.00
CA ILE A 208 3.41 -17.10 17.56
C ILE A 208 1.96 -17.54 17.34
N GLN A 209 1.44 -18.46 18.15
CA GLN A 209 0.06 -18.93 18.05
C GLN A 209 -0.96 -17.82 18.34
N ALA A 210 -0.72 -17.05 19.40
CA ALA A 210 -1.57 -15.91 19.75
C ALA A 210 -1.59 -14.85 18.62
N ARG A 211 -0.42 -14.46 18.11
CA ARG A 211 -0.30 -13.49 17.03
C ARG A 211 -0.95 -13.97 15.74
N LYS A 212 -0.74 -15.24 15.36
CA LYS A 212 -1.38 -15.86 14.19
C LYS A 212 -2.90 -15.78 14.31
N ARG A 213 -3.43 -16.12 15.48
CA ARG A 213 -4.88 -16.09 15.73
C ARG A 213 -5.44 -14.67 15.61
N LEU A 214 -4.89 -13.69 16.29
CA LEU A 214 -5.41 -12.33 16.31
C LEU A 214 -5.26 -11.62 14.95
N ALA A 215 -4.14 -11.84 14.24
CA ALA A 215 -3.99 -11.35 12.88
C ALA A 215 -5.01 -11.97 11.92
N PHE A 216 -5.29 -13.27 12.06
CA PHE A 216 -6.33 -13.94 11.28
C PHE A 216 -7.71 -13.35 11.56
N GLU A 217 -8.03 -13.08 12.82
CA GLU A 217 -9.31 -12.47 13.20
C GLU A 217 -9.53 -11.10 12.57
N GLU A 218 -8.54 -10.22 12.67
CA GLU A 218 -8.63 -8.88 12.10
C GLU A 218 -8.90 -8.93 10.59
N PHE A 219 -8.18 -9.78 9.86
CA PHE A 219 -8.40 -9.96 8.43
C PHE A 219 -9.72 -10.65 8.12
N PHE A 220 -10.11 -11.64 8.88
CA PHE A 220 -11.33 -12.38 8.67
C PHE A 220 -12.58 -11.51 8.85
N LEU A 221 -12.65 -10.75 9.95
CA LEU A 221 -13.72 -9.79 10.20
C LEU A 221 -13.76 -8.69 9.12
N PHE A 222 -12.58 -8.18 8.76
CA PHE A 222 -12.49 -7.17 7.70
C PHE A 222 -13.04 -7.70 6.36
N VAL A 223 -12.60 -8.87 5.92
CA VAL A 223 -13.05 -9.46 4.65
C VAL A 223 -14.55 -9.79 4.69
N LEU A 224 -15.05 -10.29 5.81
CA LEU A 224 -16.49 -10.55 6.00
C LEU A 224 -17.30 -9.26 5.94
N ALA A 225 -16.89 -8.21 6.65
CA ALA A 225 -17.56 -6.92 6.64
C ALA A 225 -17.63 -6.33 5.22
N VAL A 226 -16.50 -6.33 4.51
CA VAL A 226 -16.42 -5.82 3.14
C VAL A 226 -17.28 -6.65 2.18
N ARG A 227 -17.26 -7.99 2.28
CA ARG A 227 -18.10 -8.87 1.45
C ARG A 227 -19.59 -8.76 1.78
N SER A 228 -19.94 -8.56 3.05
CA SER A 228 -21.34 -8.33 3.46
C SER A 228 -21.88 -7.00 2.90
N LEU A 229 -21.06 -5.94 2.92
CA LEU A 229 -21.40 -4.66 2.27
C LEU A 229 -21.56 -4.83 0.76
N ARG A 230 -20.72 -5.62 0.13
CA ARG A 230 -20.81 -5.95 -1.29
C ARG A 230 -22.08 -6.73 -1.62
N ASN A 231 -22.40 -7.81 -0.87
CA ASN A 231 -23.61 -8.59 -1.07
C ASN A 231 -24.87 -7.73 -0.96
N SER A 232 -24.87 -6.71 -0.08
CA SER A 232 -25.96 -5.73 -0.03
C SER A 232 -26.00 -4.85 -1.30
N ASN A 233 -24.87 -4.50 -1.90
CA ASN A 233 -24.82 -3.77 -3.17
C ASN A 233 -25.25 -4.63 -4.38
N GLU A 234 -24.86 -5.91 -4.43
CA GLU A 234 -25.31 -6.85 -5.47
C GLU A 234 -26.83 -7.11 -5.45
N ARG A 235 -27.50 -6.81 -4.32
CA ARG A 235 -28.96 -6.88 -4.17
C ARG A 235 -29.68 -5.62 -4.63
N ILE A 236 -28.97 -4.54 -4.91
CA ILE A 236 -29.57 -3.37 -5.54
C ILE A 236 -30.07 -3.83 -6.91
N PRO A 237 -31.37 -3.82 -7.18
CA PRO A 237 -31.88 -4.26 -8.47
C PRO A 237 -31.26 -3.42 -9.56
N ASN A 238 -30.52 -4.07 -10.44
CA ASN A 238 -29.99 -3.38 -11.60
C ASN A 238 -31.11 -3.20 -12.64
N GLY A 239 -31.32 -1.98 -13.08
CA GLY A 239 -32.27 -1.66 -14.16
C GLY A 239 -31.81 -2.11 -15.54
N TYR A 240 -30.56 -2.59 -15.68
CA TYR A 240 -29.91 -2.85 -16.97
C TYR A 240 -29.34 -4.27 -17.04
N ILE A 241 -30.05 -5.19 -17.69
CA ILE A 241 -29.54 -6.53 -18.00
C ILE A 241 -28.98 -6.51 -19.42
N ILE A 242 -27.66 -6.56 -19.54
CA ILE A 242 -26.94 -6.44 -20.82
C ILE A 242 -26.51 -7.84 -21.27
N GLN A 243 -27.29 -8.45 -22.16
CA GLN A 243 -26.97 -9.73 -22.75
C GLN A 243 -25.80 -9.61 -23.74
N ASN A 244 -25.08 -10.70 -23.96
CA ASN A 244 -24.03 -10.73 -24.97
C ASN A 244 -24.63 -10.60 -26.37
N ASP A 245 -24.08 -9.69 -27.16
CA ASP A 245 -24.45 -9.50 -28.56
C ASP A 245 -23.45 -10.20 -29.48
N SER A 246 -23.94 -10.94 -30.50
CA SER A 246 -23.05 -11.66 -31.43
C SER A 246 -22.09 -10.74 -32.20
N ARG A 247 -22.49 -9.49 -32.46
CA ARG A 247 -21.63 -8.49 -33.10
C ARG A 247 -20.37 -8.20 -32.28
N THR A 248 -20.43 -8.33 -30.96
CA THR A 248 -19.26 -8.22 -30.10
C THR A 248 -18.33 -9.43 -30.23
N ASP A 249 -18.90 -10.63 -30.39
CA ASP A 249 -18.10 -11.84 -30.63
C ASP A 249 -17.48 -11.82 -32.03
N ASP A 250 -18.22 -11.40 -33.07
CA ASP A 250 -17.72 -11.17 -34.43
C ASP A 250 -16.56 -10.13 -34.44
N PHE A 251 -16.68 -9.07 -33.63
CA PHE A 251 -15.63 -8.07 -33.48
C PHE A 251 -14.35 -8.70 -32.90
N ILE A 252 -14.45 -9.56 -31.89
CA ILE A 252 -13.31 -10.27 -31.29
C ILE A 252 -12.61 -11.15 -32.33
N GLU A 253 -13.36 -11.88 -33.15
CA GLU A 253 -12.81 -12.77 -34.19
C GLU A 253 -12.06 -12.00 -35.29
N ASN A 254 -12.51 -10.78 -35.60
CA ASN A 254 -11.91 -9.94 -36.63
C ASN A 254 -10.82 -8.97 -36.12
N LEU A 255 -10.46 -9.01 -34.83
CA LEU A 255 -9.34 -8.24 -34.30
C LEU A 255 -8.02 -8.60 -35.00
N PRO A 256 -7.12 -7.62 -35.29
CA PRO A 256 -5.82 -7.87 -35.92
C PRO A 256 -4.87 -8.63 -35.00
N PHE A 257 -5.28 -9.00 -33.80
CA PHE A 257 -4.52 -9.76 -32.80
C PHE A 257 -5.46 -10.66 -31.99
N SER A 258 -4.95 -11.72 -31.43
CA SER A 258 -5.72 -12.61 -30.56
C SER A 258 -5.69 -12.13 -29.10
N LEU A 259 -6.82 -12.19 -28.42
CA LEU A 259 -6.87 -11.93 -26.97
C LEU A 259 -6.04 -12.94 -26.20
N THR A 260 -5.31 -12.49 -25.19
CA THR A 260 -4.59 -13.38 -24.25
C THR A 260 -5.58 -14.17 -23.38
N ASN A 261 -5.12 -15.23 -22.72
CA ASN A 261 -6.00 -16.01 -21.83
C ASN A 261 -6.53 -15.16 -20.67
N GLY A 262 -5.69 -14.30 -20.09
CA GLY A 262 -6.11 -13.37 -19.05
C GLY A 262 -7.19 -12.39 -19.53
N GLN A 263 -7.08 -11.87 -20.76
CA GLN A 263 -8.09 -11.00 -21.37
C GLN A 263 -9.40 -11.76 -21.63
N LYS A 264 -9.34 -12.98 -22.15
CA LYS A 264 -10.53 -13.84 -22.38
C LYS A 264 -11.26 -14.15 -21.07
N SER A 265 -10.52 -14.49 -20.01
CA SER A 265 -11.07 -14.73 -18.69
C SER A 265 -11.76 -13.48 -18.15
N ALA A 266 -11.06 -12.33 -18.16
CA ALA A 266 -11.63 -11.06 -17.70
C ALA A 266 -12.90 -10.67 -18.48
N TRP A 267 -12.90 -10.84 -19.80
CA TRP A 267 -14.08 -10.58 -20.62
C TRP A 267 -15.25 -11.51 -20.28
N THR A 268 -14.98 -12.79 -20.06
CA THR A 268 -16.01 -13.78 -19.67
C THR A 268 -16.65 -13.41 -18.33
N GLU A 269 -15.86 -12.96 -17.36
CA GLU A 269 -16.33 -12.51 -16.06
C GLU A 269 -17.18 -11.22 -16.18
N VAL A 270 -16.73 -10.24 -16.98
CA VAL A 270 -17.48 -9.00 -17.26
C VAL A 270 -18.83 -9.33 -17.91
N LYS A 271 -18.85 -10.16 -18.97
CA LYS A 271 -20.09 -10.58 -19.64
C LYS A 271 -21.08 -11.22 -18.67
N LYS A 272 -20.59 -12.13 -17.84
CA LYS A 272 -21.42 -12.82 -16.85
C LYS A 272 -22.06 -11.85 -15.86
N ASN A 273 -21.31 -10.88 -15.37
CA ASN A 273 -21.86 -9.90 -14.44
C ASN A 273 -22.84 -8.94 -15.11
N MET A 274 -22.56 -8.45 -16.32
CA MET A 274 -23.44 -7.54 -17.06
C MET A 274 -24.79 -8.18 -17.44
N SER A 275 -24.79 -9.50 -17.65
CA SER A 275 -26.03 -10.25 -17.95
C SER A 275 -26.79 -10.71 -16.70
N GLY A 276 -26.23 -10.50 -15.52
CA GLY A 276 -26.84 -10.83 -14.24
C GLY A 276 -27.93 -9.83 -13.81
N LYS A 277 -28.69 -10.21 -12.76
CA LYS A 277 -29.72 -9.33 -12.17
C LYS A 277 -29.14 -8.29 -11.21
N GLY A 278 -27.92 -8.47 -10.75
CA GLY A 278 -27.23 -7.60 -9.81
C GLY A 278 -26.37 -6.52 -10.48
N LEU A 279 -26.04 -5.50 -9.74
CA LEU A 279 -25.14 -4.43 -10.19
C LEU A 279 -23.71 -4.98 -10.34
N MET A 280 -23.12 -4.90 -11.55
CA MET A 280 -21.70 -5.18 -11.71
C MET A 280 -20.88 -4.03 -11.14
N SER A 281 -19.98 -4.33 -10.20
CA SER A 281 -18.94 -3.40 -9.71
C SER A 281 -17.60 -4.14 -9.75
N ARG A 282 -16.78 -3.89 -10.80
CA ARG A 282 -15.61 -4.72 -11.11
C ARG A 282 -14.37 -3.91 -11.41
N LEU A 283 -13.23 -4.35 -10.84
CA LEU A 283 -11.88 -3.84 -11.14
C LEU A 283 -11.17 -4.77 -12.13
N ILE A 284 -10.72 -4.23 -13.25
CA ILE A 284 -9.74 -4.89 -14.12
C ILE A 284 -8.35 -4.40 -13.75
N GLN A 285 -7.56 -5.28 -13.20
CA GLN A 285 -6.19 -5.03 -12.83
C GLN A 285 -5.23 -5.71 -13.82
N GLY A 286 -4.18 -5.00 -14.22
CA GLY A 286 -3.15 -5.59 -15.09
C GLY A 286 -2.01 -4.62 -15.27
N ASP A 287 -0.87 -5.13 -15.67
CA ASP A 287 0.33 -4.32 -15.90
C ASP A 287 0.13 -3.26 -16.99
N VAL A 288 1.02 -2.27 -17.04
CA VAL A 288 1.02 -1.28 -18.11
C VAL A 288 1.21 -1.98 -19.47
N GLY A 289 0.23 -1.79 -20.36
CA GLY A 289 0.24 -2.42 -21.69
C GLY A 289 -0.22 -3.87 -21.71
N SER A 290 -0.88 -4.39 -20.66
CA SER A 290 -1.56 -5.71 -20.68
C SER A 290 -2.83 -5.74 -21.54
N GLY A 291 -3.24 -4.59 -22.11
CA GLY A 291 -4.39 -4.50 -23.00
C GLY A 291 -5.74 -4.40 -22.28
N LYS A 292 -5.81 -3.81 -21.10
CA LYS A 292 -7.08 -3.55 -20.37
C LYS A 292 -8.10 -2.80 -21.22
N THR A 293 -7.65 -1.87 -22.04
CA THR A 293 -8.50 -1.04 -22.89
C THR A 293 -9.40 -1.85 -23.83
N ILE A 294 -8.93 -3.04 -24.32
CA ILE A 294 -9.79 -3.84 -25.21
C ILE A 294 -11.02 -4.39 -24.47
N ILE A 295 -10.87 -4.74 -23.20
CA ILE A 295 -12.01 -5.19 -22.38
C ILE A 295 -13.01 -4.06 -22.16
N ALA A 296 -12.49 -2.84 -21.95
CA ALA A 296 -13.35 -1.64 -21.89
C ALA A 296 -14.10 -1.42 -23.21
N VAL A 297 -13.44 -1.52 -24.35
CA VAL A 297 -14.07 -1.38 -25.69
C VAL A 297 -15.16 -2.41 -25.88
N LEU A 298 -14.91 -3.68 -25.55
CA LEU A 298 -15.90 -4.76 -25.65
C LEU A 298 -17.13 -4.50 -24.76
N ALA A 299 -16.91 -4.01 -23.52
CA ALA A 299 -17.99 -3.67 -22.61
C ALA A 299 -18.82 -2.49 -23.11
N LEU A 300 -18.17 -1.43 -23.64
CA LEU A 300 -18.82 -0.27 -24.24
C LEU A 300 -19.68 -0.69 -25.44
N MET A 301 -19.13 -1.50 -26.36
CA MET A 301 -19.83 -2.02 -27.53
C MET A 301 -21.05 -2.84 -27.14
N ASN A 302 -20.86 -3.81 -26.24
CA ASN A 302 -21.94 -4.71 -25.82
C ASN A 302 -23.10 -3.94 -25.16
N THR A 303 -22.78 -2.89 -24.39
CA THR A 303 -23.77 -1.99 -23.79
C THR A 303 -24.53 -1.18 -24.86
N ALA A 304 -23.81 -0.62 -25.82
CA ALA A 304 -24.40 0.14 -26.91
C ALA A 304 -25.30 -0.72 -27.80
N TYR A 305 -24.88 -1.94 -28.13
CA TYR A 305 -25.69 -2.89 -28.91
C TYR A 305 -26.95 -3.36 -28.17
N ALA A 306 -26.92 -3.36 -26.83
CA ALA A 306 -28.13 -3.60 -26.03
C ALA A 306 -29.10 -2.39 -26.00
N GLY A 307 -28.78 -1.29 -26.70
CA GLY A 307 -29.61 -0.09 -26.78
C GLY A 307 -29.46 0.88 -25.62
N TYR A 308 -28.38 0.75 -24.83
CA TYR A 308 -28.07 1.61 -23.70
C TYR A 308 -26.86 2.51 -23.98
N GLN A 309 -26.74 3.57 -23.18
CA GLN A 309 -25.58 4.45 -23.23
C GLN A 309 -24.47 3.99 -22.28
N ALA A 310 -23.23 4.20 -22.70
CA ALA A 310 -22.04 3.93 -21.89
C ALA A 310 -21.13 5.16 -21.80
N ALA A 311 -20.46 5.33 -20.66
CA ALA A 311 -19.52 6.42 -20.43
C ALA A 311 -18.14 5.87 -20.01
N MET A 312 -17.08 6.42 -20.62
CA MET A 312 -15.70 6.13 -20.22
C MET A 312 -15.02 7.42 -19.74
N MET A 313 -14.61 7.43 -18.50
CA MET A 313 -13.93 8.53 -17.86
C MET A 313 -12.43 8.25 -17.73
N VAL A 314 -11.62 9.22 -18.16
CA VAL A 314 -10.15 9.16 -18.09
C VAL A 314 -9.59 10.41 -17.42
N PRO A 315 -8.38 10.33 -16.81
CA PRO A 315 -7.88 11.40 -15.94
C PRO A 315 -7.51 12.72 -16.67
N THR A 316 -7.19 12.67 -17.97
CA THR A 316 -6.74 13.87 -18.70
C THR A 316 -7.38 14.01 -20.06
N GLU A 317 -7.45 15.26 -20.55
CA GLU A 317 -8.01 15.58 -21.87
C GLU A 317 -7.21 14.96 -23.01
N VAL A 318 -5.89 14.89 -22.88
CA VAL A 318 -5.02 14.26 -23.89
C VAL A 318 -5.36 12.79 -24.01
N LEU A 319 -5.51 12.10 -22.87
CA LEU A 319 -5.89 10.68 -22.86
C LEU A 319 -7.31 10.49 -23.39
N ALA A 320 -8.25 11.39 -23.05
CA ALA A 320 -9.62 11.34 -23.58
C ALA A 320 -9.66 11.44 -25.11
N LYS A 321 -8.93 12.39 -25.68
CA LYS A 321 -8.78 12.54 -27.13
C LYS A 321 -8.14 11.31 -27.76
N GLN A 322 -7.04 10.80 -27.17
CA GLN A 322 -6.33 9.63 -27.67
C GLN A 322 -7.21 8.36 -27.64
N GLN A 323 -7.98 8.14 -26.57
CA GLN A 323 -8.92 7.02 -26.49
C GLN A 323 -10.06 7.19 -27.51
N TYR A 324 -10.61 8.37 -27.62
CA TYR A 324 -11.64 8.69 -28.62
C TYR A 324 -11.16 8.40 -30.05
N ASP A 325 -9.99 8.93 -30.43
CA ASP A 325 -9.43 8.73 -31.77
C ASP A 325 -9.12 7.24 -32.03
N SER A 326 -8.56 6.55 -31.04
CA SER A 326 -8.21 5.13 -31.15
C SER A 326 -9.45 4.25 -31.31
N ILE A 327 -10.48 4.46 -30.50
CA ILE A 327 -11.73 3.69 -30.54
C ILE A 327 -12.49 3.98 -31.81
N THR A 328 -12.63 5.25 -32.19
CA THR A 328 -13.32 5.64 -33.41
C THR A 328 -12.61 5.08 -34.67
N LYS A 329 -11.28 5.14 -34.70
CA LYS A 329 -10.50 4.52 -35.78
C LYS A 329 -10.68 2.98 -35.83
N MET A 330 -10.69 2.32 -34.69
CA MET A 330 -10.92 0.88 -34.59
C MET A 330 -12.32 0.53 -35.11
N PHE A 331 -13.34 1.24 -34.68
CA PHE A 331 -14.73 1.04 -35.13
C PHE A 331 -14.87 1.27 -36.66
N ASN A 332 -14.33 2.34 -37.19
CA ASN A 332 -14.36 2.61 -38.64
C ASN A 332 -13.65 1.50 -39.42
N ASN A 333 -12.51 1.02 -38.99
CA ASN A 333 -11.76 -0.03 -39.66
C ASN A 333 -12.50 -1.39 -39.67
N MET A 334 -13.36 -1.61 -38.68
CA MET A 334 -14.08 -2.86 -38.50
C MET A 334 -15.58 -2.76 -38.86
N GLY A 335 -16.02 -1.63 -39.39
CA GLY A 335 -17.40 -1.41 -39.84
C GLY A 335 -18.41 -1.38 -38.67
N VAL A 336 -17.99 -0.93 -37.50
CA VAL A 336 -18.86 -0.77 -36.33
C VAL A 336 -19.60 0.57 -36.41
N GLU A 337 -20.91 0.54 -36.49
CA GLU A 337 -21.78 1.73 -36.60
C GLU A 337 -22.30 2.12 -35.20
N LEU A 338 -21.43 2.70 -34.36
CA LEU A 338 -21.76 3.26 -33.06
C LEU A 338 -21.31 4.73 -32.96
N ASN A 339 -22.16 5.57 -32.37
CA ASN A 339 -21.90 7.00 -32.21
C ASN A 339 -21.08 7.26 -30.95
N VAL A 340 -19.81 7.62 -31.13
CA VAL A 340 -18.90 7.96 -30.04
C VAL A 340 -18.78 9.50 -29.97
N SER A 341 -18.93 10.07 -28.77
CA SER A 341 -18.75 11.50 -28.51
C SER A 341 -17.63 11.78 -27.53
N LEU A 342 -16.83 12.81 -27.79
CA LEU A 342 -15.80 13.31 -26.89
C LEU A 342 -16.37 14.46 -26.04
N LEU A 343 -16.12 14.44 -24.72
CA LEU A 343 -16.52 15.51 -23.79
C LEU A 343 -15.37 15.90 -22.87
N VAL A 344 -14.71 17.03 -23.13
CA VAL A 344 -13.57 17.53 -22.37
C VAL A 344 -13.71 19.01 -22.01
N GLY A 345 -12.98 19.48 -21.01
CA GLY A 345 -13.06 20.83 -20.48
C GLY A 345 -12.70 21.93 -21.48
N SER A 346 -11.74 21.68 -22.38
CA SER A 346 -11.25 22.66 -23.38
C SER A 346 -12.18 22.91 -24.59
N MET A 347 -13.26 22.13 -24.74
CA MET A 347 -14.23 22.32 -25.82
C MET A 347 -14.96 23.65 -25.67
N THR A 348 -15.32 24.26 -26.83
CA THR A 348 -16.14 25.47 -26.86
C THR A 348 -17.54 25.24 -26.30
N ALA A 349 -18.16 26.29 -25.76
CA ALA A 349 -19.49 26.18 -25.16
C ALA A 349 -20.55 25.66 -26.18
N ALA A 350 -20.43 26.05 -27.45
CA ALA A 350 -21.33 25.59 -28.53
C ALA A 350 -21.14 24.07 -28.80
N ALA A 351 -19.90 23.61 -28.87
CA ALA A 351 -19.60 22.19 -29.07
C ALA A 351 -20.08 21.31 -27.87
N LYS A 352 -19.87 21.78 -26.61
CA LYS A 352 -20.40 21.10 -25.43
C LYS A 352 -21.92 21.01 -25.44
N ARG A 353 -22.61 22.11 -25.79
CA ARG A 353 -24.08 22.13 -25.87
C ARG A 353 -24.59 21.06 -26.83
N LYS A 354 -23.99 20.97 -28.03
CA LYS A 354 -24.37 19.97 -29.03
C LYS A 354 -24.18 18.54 -28.47
N VAL A 355 -23.06 18.26 -27.79
CA VAL A 355 -22.81 16.95 -27.20
C VAL A 355 -23.81 16.66 -26.08
N TYR A 356 -24.17 17.65 -25.26
CA TYR A 356 -25.19 17.47 -24.21
C TYR A 356 -26.56 17.11 -24.81
N GLU A 357 -26.97 17.82 -25.88
CA GLU A 357 -28.22 17.52 -26.58
C GLU A 357 -28.21 16.15 -27.27
N ASP A 358 -27.06 15.70 -27.78
CA ASP A 358 -26.92 14.39 -28.41
C ASP A 358 -26.95 13.26 -27.35
N ILE A 359 -26.39 13.47 -26.15
CA ILE A 359 -26.46 12.53 -25.02
C ILE A 359 -27.90 12.43 -24.50
N GLU A 360 -28.56 13.57 -24.24
CA GLU A 360 -29.90 13.61 -23.68
C GLU A 360 -30.95 12.98 -24.63
N ASN A 361 -30.78 13.19 -25.94
CA ASN A 361 -31.68 12.61 -26.94
C ASN A 361 -31.34 11.13 -27.28
N GLY A 362 -30.24 10.57 -26.72
CA GLY A 362 -29.81 9.20 -27.00
C GLY A 362 -29.25 9.01 -28.43
N ARG A 363 -28.72 10.08 -29.04
CA ARG A 363 -28.01 10.02 -30.34
C ARG A 363 -26.55 9.62 -30.19
N THR A 364 -26.00 9.74 -28.98
CA THR A 364 -24.66 9.26 -28.60
C THR A 364 -24.78 7.94 -27.86
N ASP A 365 -24.11 6.90 -28.34
CA ASP A 365 -24.08 5.57 -27.72
C ASP A 365 -22.97 5.49 -26.66
N ILE A 366 -21.80 6.07 -26.95
CA ILE A 366 -20.60 6.02 -26.10
C ILE A 366 -20.07 7.43 -25.90
N VAL A 367 -19.88 7.82 -24.63
CA VAL A 367 -19.25 9.10 -24.25
C VAL A 367 -17.87 8.84 -23.67
N ILE A 368 -16.84 9.46 -24.24
CA ILE A 368 -15.47 9.43 -23.70
C ILE A 368 -15.10 10.83 -23.23
N GLY A 369 -14.62 10.95 -21.97
CA GLY A 369 -14.28 12.27 -21.47
C GLY A 369 -13.48 12.25 -20.17
N THR A 370 -13.34 13.46 -19.62
CA THR A 370 -12.76 13.67 -18.29
C THR A 370 -13.87 13.86 -17.25
N HIS A 371 -13.56 14.42 -16.10
CA HIS A 371 -14.57 14.84 -15.12
C HIS A 371 -15.71 15.73 -15.69
N ALA A 372 -15.58 16.22 -16.92
CA ALA A 372 -16.66 16.92 -17.61
C ALA A 372 -17.91 16.05 -17.79
N VAL A 373 -17.76 14.72 -17.84
CA VAL A 373 -18.87 13.75 -17.97
C VAL A 373 -19.75 13.70 -16.71
N ILE A 374 -19.17 14.00 -15.54
CA ILE A 374 -19.87 13.96 -14.24
C ILE A 374 -20.69 15.24 -13.98
N GLN A 375 -20.43 16.33 -14.72
CA GLN A 375 -21.09 17.62 -14.46
C GLN A 375 -22.61 17.51 -14.52
N GLU A 376 -23.32 18.21 -13.64
CA GLU A 376 -24.79 18.19 -13.50
C GLU A 376 -25.53 18.44 -14.83
N LYS A 377 -24.96 19.23 -15.72
CA LYS A 377 -25.51 19.57 -17.05
C LYS A 377 -25.53 18.39 -18.03
N VAL A 378 -24.81 17.30 -17.74
CA VAL A 378 -24.81 16.10 -18.59
C VAL A 378 -25.93 15.18 -18.13
N ILE A 379 -26.98 15.10 -18.90
CA ILE A 379 -28.16 14.26 -18.64
C ILE A 379 -28.14 13.11 -19.63
N PHE A 380 -28.01 11.88 -19.12
CA PHE A 380 -28.09 10.68 -19.94
C PHE A 380 -29.53 10.21 -20.07
N LYS A 381 -29.91 9.70 -21.22
CA LYS A 381 -31.23 9.10 -21.44
C LYS A 381 -31.36 7.75 -20.75
N ASN A 382 -30.32 6.91 -20.84
CA ASN A 382 -30.31 5.54 -20.32
C ASN A 382 -28.88 5.02 -20.10
N LEU A 383 -28.11 5.68 -19.20
CA LEU A 383 -26.75 5.28 -18.87
C LEU A 383 -26.73 3.95 -18.12
N ALA A 384 -26.16 2.90 -18.73
CA ALA A 384 -26.13 1.54 -18.19
C ALA A 384 -24.72 1.05 -17.81
N LEU A 385 -23.67 1.68 -18.32
CA LEU A 385 -22.28 1.32 -18.02
C LEU A 385 -21.41 2.55 -17.83
N VAL A 386 -20.63 2.52 -16.76
CA VAL A 386 -19.60 3.52 -16.46
C VAL A 386 -18.24 2.85 -16.36
N ILE A 387 -17.28 3.31 -17.12
CA ILE A 387 -15.89 2.87 -17.07
C ILE A 387 -15.02 4.00 -16.54
N THR A 388 -14.15 3.71 -15.57
CA THR A 388 -13.14 4.65 -15.05
C THR A 388 -11.73 4.08 -15.22
N ASP A 389 -10.83 4.85 -15.82
CA ASP A 389 -9.42 4.49 -15.97
C ASP A 389 -8.57 5.17 -14.90
N GLU A 390 -7.54 4.48 -14.36
CA GLU A 390 -6.61 4.99 -13.35
C GLU A 390 -7.31 5.48 -12.05
N GLN A 391 -8.04 4.59 -11.40
CA GLN A 391 -8.90 4.87 -10.22
C GLN A 391 -8.23 5.66 -9.08
N HIS A 392 -6.92 5.45 -8.81
CA HIS A 392 -6.22 6.12 -7.72
C HIS A 392 -6.21 7.65 -7.83
N ARG A 393 -6.63 8.20 -8.97
CA ARG A 393 -6.79 9.65 -9.23
C ARG A 393 -8.22 10.14 -9.09
N PHE A 394 -9.19 9.25 -8.93
CA PHE A 394 -10.60 9.58 -8.77
C PHE A 394 -11.07 9.20 -7.36
N GLY A 395 -11.62 10.18 -6.61
CA GLY A 395 -12.17 9.93 -5.28
C GLY A 395 -13.43 9.04 -5.32
N VAL A 396 -13.74 8.40 -4.20
CA VAL A 396 -14.98 7.59 -4.01
C VAL A 396 -16.22 8.42 -4.34
N ASN A 397 -16.24 9.70 -3.99
CA ASN A 397 -17.35 10.62 -4.26
C ASN A 397 -17.64 10.80 -5.76
N GLN A 398 -16.61 10.81 -6.63
CA GLN A 398 -16.81 10.97 -8.08
C GLN A 398 -17.43 9.73 -8.73
N ARG A 399 -17.19 8.53 -8.17
CA ARG A 399 -17.88 7.31 -8.61
C ARG A 399 -19.36 7.37 -8.24
N ARG A 400 -19.67 7.85 -7.04
CA ARG A 400 -21.04 8.04 -6.54
C ARG A 400 -21.79 9.04 -7.43
N ASP A 401 -21.20 10.21 -7.71
CA ASP A 401 -21.79 11.23 -8.56
C ASP A 401 -22.11 10.70 -9.97
N LEU A 402 -21.31 9.76 -10.50
CA LEU A 402 -21.54 9.16 -11.79
C LEU A 402 -22.60 8.05 -11.73
N SER A 403 -22.64 7.28 -10.68
CA SER A 403 -23.69 6.27 -10.41
C SER A 403 -25.07 6.93 -10.26
N ASP A 404 -25.11 8.12 -9.65
CA ASP A 404 -26.35 8.87 -9.45
C ASP A 404 -26.94 9.47 -10.76
N LYS A 405 -26.17 9.45 -11.88
CA LYS A 405 -26.63 9.91 -13.21
C LYS A 405 -27.42 8.84 -13.99
N GLY A 406 -27.43 7.61 -13.55
CA GLY A 406 -28.20 6.52 -14.12
C GLY A 406 -29.07 5.85 -13.07
N ASN A 407 -29.84 4.85 -13.47
CA ASN A 407 -30.58 4.00 -12.54
C ASN A 407 -29.69 2.81 -12.15
N ASN A 408 -28.67 3.05 -11.30
CA ASN A 408 -27.62 2.10 -10.91
C ASN A 408 -26.90 1.48 -12.13
N PRO A 409 -26.10 2.24 -12.90
CA PRO A 409 -25.33 1.72 -14.01
C PRO A 409 -24.25 0.75 -13.54
N HIS A 410 -23.92 -0.26 -14.33
CA HIS A 410 -22.76 -1.11 -14.10
C HIS A 410 -21.47 -0.27 -14.02
N ILE A 411 -20.55 -0.65 -13.14
CA ILE A 411 -19.28 0.04 -12.90
C ILE A 411 -18.13 -0.89 -13.27
N LEU A 412 -17.27 -0.42 -14.16
CA LEU A 412 -16.02 -1.07 -14.54
C LEU A 412 -14.86 -0.14 -14.28
N VAL A 413 -13.95 -0.56 -13.40
CA VAL A 413 -12.78 0.22 -13.03
C VAL A 413 -11.54 -0.42 -13.63
N MET A 414 -10.61 0.38 -14.14
CA MET A 414 -9.33 -0.11 -14.64
C MET A 414 -8.18 0.47 -13.82
N SER A 415 -7.19 -0.36 -13.50
CA SER A 415 -5.94 0.08 -12.85
C SER A 415 -4.73 -0.47 -13.57
N ALA A 416 -3.77 0.41 -13.86
CA ALA A 416 -2.46 0.05 -14.41
C ALA A 416 -1.40 -0.15 -13.30
N THR A 417 -1.77 0.07 -12.03
CA THR A 417 -0.91 -0.29 -10.91
C THR A 417 -1.06 -1.78 -10.61
N PRO A 418 -0.02 -2.59 -10.80
CA PRO A 418 -0.04 -3.95 -10.32
C PRO A 418 0.04 -3.93 -8.79
N ILE A 419 -1.10 -4.12 -8.14
CA ILE A 419 -1.21 -4.26 -6.69
C ILE A 419 -1.26 -5.76 -6.41
N PRO A 420 -0.48 -6.29 -5.45
CA PRO A 420 -0.59 -7.69 -5.08
C PRO A 420 -2.04 -8.09 -4.82
N ARG A 421 -2.46 -9.27 -5.28
CA ARG A 421 -3.88 -9.74 -5.19
C ARG A 421 -4.43 -9.63 -3.76
N THR A 422 -3.61 -9.94 -2.78
CA THR A 422 -3.97 -9.86 -1.36
C THR A 422 -4.28 -8.44 -0.92
N LEU A 423 -3.48 -7.47 -1.37
CA LEU A 423 -3.70 -6.07 -1.06
C LEU A 423 -4.88 -5.48 -1.84
N ALA A 424 -5.11 -5.94 -3.06
CA ALA A 424 -6.26 -5.50 -3.87
C ALA A 424 -7.60 -5.82 -3.21
N ILE A 425 -7.71 -6.96 -2.49
CA ILE A 425 -8.91 -7.33 -1.71
C ILE A 425 -9.17 -6.31 -0.59
N ILE A 426 -8.13 -5.74 0.00
CA ILE A 426 -8.25 -4.75 1.09
C ILE A 426 -8.59 -3.38 0.54
N VAL A 427 -7.90 -2.96 -0.52
CA VAL A 427 -8.04 -1.59 -1.07
C VAL A 427 -9.34 -1.43 -1.86
N TYR A 428 -9.79 -2.50 -2.50
CA TYR A 428 -10.93 -2.51 -3.43
C TYR A 428 -11.95 -3.60 -3.08
N GLY A 429 -12.15 -3.85 -1.80
CA GLY A 429 -13.00 -4.95 -1.35
C GLY A 429 -14.46 -4.84 -1.74
N ASP A 430 -14.90 -3.63 -2.13
CA ASP A 430 -16.21 -3.34 -2.71
C ASP A 430 -16.33 -3.73 -4.19
N LEU A 431 -15.21 -4.10 -4.84
CA LEU A 431 -15.16 -4.46 -6.26
C LEU A 431 -14.82 -5.95 -6.47
N ASP A 432 -15.39 -6.55 -7.50
CA ASP A 432 -14.90 -7.80 -8.09
C ASP A 432 -13.56 -7.55 -8.76
N ILE A 433 -12.62 -8.49 -8.66
CA ILE A 433 -11.28 -8.30 -9.23
C ILE A 433 -11.04 -9.30 -10.36
N SER A 434 -10.78 -8.78 -11.56
CA SER A 434 -10.25 -9.55 -12.69
C SER A 434 -8.80 -9.15 -12.93
N VAL A 435 -7.89 -10.12 -12.99
CA VAL A 435 -6.46 -9.87 -13.18
C VAL A 435 -6.02 -10.30 -14.56
N ILE A 436 -5.37 -9.38 -15.29
CA ILE A 436 -4.69 -9.68 -16.56
C ILE A 436 -3.19 -9.72 -16.26
N ASP A 437 -2.66 -10.90 -16.05
CA ASP A 437 -1.26 -11.17 -15.67
C ASP A 437 -0.35 -11.51 -16.86
N GLU A 438 -0.90 -11.45 -18.07
CA GLU A 438 -0.19 -11.71 -19.31
C GLU A 438 0.01 -10.42 -20.13
N LEU A 439 1.15 -10.30 -20.80
CA LEU A 439 1.38 -9.27 -21.79
C LEU A 439 1.08 -9.82 -23.20
N PRO A 440 0.60 -8.99 -24.14
CA PRO A 440 0.46 -9.38 -25.55
C PRO A 440 1.77 -9.91 -26.14
N ALA A 441 1.70 -10.98 -26.96
CA ALA A 441 2.86 -11.71 -27.46
C ALA A 441 3.84 -10.87 -28.31
N GLU A 442 3.38 -9.81 -28.96
CA GLU A 442 4.19 -8.95 -29.82
C GLU A 442 5.04 -7.92 -29.06
N ARG A 443 4.91 -7.83 -27.74
CA ARG A 443 5.62 -6.84 -26.93
C ARG A 443 7.03 -7.30 -26.60
N LEU A 444 8.04 -6.54 -27.08
CA LEU A 444 9.44 -6.81 -26.73
C LEU A 444 9.72 -6.44 -25.25
N PRO A 445 10.44 -7.30 -24.50
CA PRO A 445 10.85 -6.98 -23.15
C PRO A 445 11.76 -5.75 -23.11
N ILE A 446 11.52 -4.84 -22.17
CA ILE A 446 12.34 -3.64 -21.99
C ILE A 446 13.67 -4.04 -21.38
N LYS A 447 14.78 -3.56 -21.96
CA LYS A 447 16.12 -3.76 -21.42
C LYS A 447 16.40 -2.69 -20.37
N ASN A 448 16.73 -3.12 -19.15
CA ASN A 448 16.94 -2.23 -18.02
C ASN A 448 18.42 -2.20 -17.63
N CYS A 449 18.91 -1.08 -17.11
CA CYS A 449 20.17 -0.99 -16.39
C CYS A 449 20.09 -0.03 -15.21
N VAL A 450 20.75 -0.38 -14.10
CA VAL A 450 20.95 0.47 -12.94
C VAL A 450 22.40 0.90 -12.92
N VAL A 451 22.64 2.20 -12.95
CA VAL A 451 23.98 2.79 -13.09
C VAL A 451 24.18 3.92 -12.07
N ASP A 452 25.42 4.28 -11.84
CA ASP A 452 25.75 5.46 -11.05
C ASP A 452 25.86 6.72 -11.92
N GLU A 453 26.02 7.88 -11.27
CA GLU A 453 26.10 9.18 -11.94
C GLU A 453 27.25 9.31 -12.94
N SER A 454 28.33 8.52 -12.79
CA SER A 454 29.48 8.54 -13.71
C SER A 454 29.13 8.02 -15.10
N TYR A 455 28.03 7.29 -15.21
CA TYR A 455 27.55 6.74 -16.47
C TYR A 455 26.80 7.76 -17.36
N ARG A 456 26.43 8.95 -16.83
CA ARG A 456 25.65 9.97 -17.56
C ARG A 456 26.17 10.28 -18.97
N PRO A 457 27.49 10.47 -19.22
CA PRO A 457 27.97 10.73 -20.57
C PRO A 457 27.65 9.59 -21.55
N ASN A 458 27.74 8.34 -21.10
CA ASN A 458 27.40 7.18 -21.91
C ASN A 458 25.90 7.11 -22.19
N ALA A 459 25.07 7.47 -21.18
CA ALA A 459 23.61 7.53 -21.34
C ALA A 459 23.19 8.61 -22.35
N TYR A 460 23.82 9.80 -22.30
CA TYR A 460 23.55 10.87 -23.27
C TYR A 460 23.95 10.47 -24.68
N LYS A 461 25.11 9.86 -24.87
CA LYS A 461 25.53 9.33 -26.15
C LYS A 461 24.59 8.22 -26.66
N PHE A 462 24.05 7.41 -25.76
CA PHE A 462 23.06 6.40 -26.12
C PHE A 462 21.75 7.06 -26.57
N ILE A 463 21.27 8.10 -25.89
CA ILE A 463 20.08 8.89 -26.29
C ILE A 463 20.31 9.52 -27.66
N GLU A 464 21.46 10.17 -27.89
CA GLU A 464 21.86 10.73 -29.18
C GLU A 464 21.75 9.70 -30.32
N ASN A 465 22.34 8.53 -30.15
CA ASN A 465 22.28 7.44 -31.13
C ASN A 465 20.84 6.97 -31.42
N GLN A 466 20.00 6.91 -30.40
CA GLN A 466 18.60 6.51 -30.57
C GLN A 466 17.79 7.61 -31.27
N VAL A 467 18.06 8.88 -30.97
CA VAL A 467 17.41 10.01 -31.64
C VAL A 467 17.82 10.06 -33.12
N HIS A 468 19.08 9.89 -33.45
CA HIS A 468 19.55 9.83 -34.83
C HIS A 468 18.99 8.60 -35.60
N ALA A 469 18.64 7.52 -34.88
CA ALA A 469 17.87 6.41 -35.43
C ALA A 469 16.36 6.72 -35.60
N GLY A 470 15.93 7.98 -35.38
CA GLY A 470 14.57 8.44 -35.51
C GLY A 470 13.68 8.15 -34.29
N ARG A 471 14.26 7.81 -33.13
CA ARG A 471 13.53 7.50 -31.87
C ARG A 471 13.45 8.72 -30.97
N GLN A 472 12.67 8.58 -29.88
CA GLN A 472 12.51 9.63 -28.88
C GLN A 472 12.86 9.11 -27.49
N ALA A 473 13.21 10.04 -26.60
CA ALA A 473 13.61 9.72 -25.22
C ALA A 473 12.85 10.56 -24.20
N TYR A 474 12.54 9.92 -23.07
CA TYR A 474 12.12 10.59 -21.84
C TYR A 474 13.29 10.65 -20.86
N VAL A 475 13.43 11.78 -20.18
CA VAL A 475 14.34 11.94 -19.04
C VAL A 475 13.52 12.44 -17.85
N ILE A 476 13.49 11.66 -16.77
CA ILE A 476 12.68 11.95 -15.60
C ILE A 476 13.58 12.40 -14.45
N CYS A 477 13.26 13.58 -13.91
CA CYS A 477 13.89 14.13 -12.71
C CYS A 477 12.98 13.96 -11.49
N PRO A 478 13.51 13.65 -10.29
CA PRO A 478 12.71 13.52 -9.08
C PRO A 478 12.12 14.86 -8.65
N MET A 479 10.98 14.79 -7.95
CA MET A 479 10.42 15.93 -7.23
C MET A 479 11.28 16.22 -6.00
N VAL A 480 11.45 17.49 -5.64
CA VAL A 480 12.17 17.93 -4.42
C VAL A 480 11.13 18.40 -3.41
N GLU A 481 11.08 17.74 -2.25
CA GLU A 481 10.01 17.91 -1.25
C GLU A 481 9.91 19.31 -0.63
N ASP A 482 10.95 20.16 -0.72
CA ASP A 482 11.02 21.40 0.08
C ASP A 482 10.35 22.65 -0.53
N SER A 483 10.08 22.70 -1.83
CA SER A 483 9.20 23.70 -2.45
C SER A 483 8.90 23.41 -3.92
N GLU A 484 7.64 23.60 -4.33
CA GLU A 484 7.21 23.46 -5.73
C GLU A 484 7.98 24.40 -6.70
N ASN A 485 8.63 25.47 -6.23
CA ASN A 485 9.43 26.38 -7.06
C ASN A 485 10.76 25.77 -7.45
N ILE A 486 11.40 25.04 -6.53
CA ILE A 486 12.70 24.37 -6.73
C ILE A 486 12.56 23.23 -7.76
N GLU A 487 11.41 22.55 -7.83
CA GLU A 487 11.17 21.49 -8.81
C GLU A 487 11.18 22.00 -10.25
N ALA A 488 10.47 23.10 -10.50
CA ALA A 488 10.39 23.69 -11.83
C ALA A 488 11.78 24.17 -12.31
N GLU A 489 12.56 24.79 -11.42
CA GLU A 489 13.92 25.24 -11.70
C GLU A 489 14.84 24.07 -12.01
N ASN A 490 14.78 22.98 -11.23
CA ASN A 490 15.62 21.79 -11.44
C ASN A 490 15.38 21.12 -12.80
N VAL A 491 14.12 21.00 -13.26
CA VAL A 491 13.80 20.39 -14.56
C VAL A 491 14.26 21.30 -15.71
N ILE A 492 14.06 22.61 -15.58
CA ILE A 492 14.46 23.59 -16.59
C ILE A 492 16.01 23.62 -16.70
N ASP A 493 16.71 23.64 -15.58
CA ASP A 493 18.18 23.67 -15.57
C ASP A 493 18.77 22.37 -16.09
N TYR A 494 18.15 21.23 -15.74
CA TYR A 494 18.56 19.95 -16.28
C TYR A 494 18.34 19.90 -17.81
N ALA A 495 17.20 20.38 -18.31
CA ALA A 495 16.91 20.42 -19.74
C ALA A 495 17.93 21.30 -20.50
N LYS A 496 18.27 22.49 -19.96
CA LYS A 496 19.31 23.36 -20.51
C LYS A 496 20.68 22.67 -20.54
N LYS A 497 21.06 22.02 -19.44
CA LYS A 497 22.32 21.28 -19.36
C LYS A 497 22.35 20.15 -20.40
N LEU A 498 21.30 19.36 -20.48
CA LEU A 498 21.20 18.25 -21.42
C LEU A 498 21.23 18.75 -22.87
N SER A 499 20.57 19.87 -23.19
CA SER A 499 20.62 20.50 -24.51
C SER A 499 22.04 20.98 -24.87
N GLY A 500 22.86 21.37 -23.90
CA GLY A 500 24.26 21.74 -24.14
C GLY A 500 25.22 20.54 -24.29
N GLU A 501 24.81 19.35 -23.86
CA GLU A 501 25.59 18.10 -23.98
C GLU A 501 25.22 17.28 -25.23
N LEU A 502 24.05 17.56 -25.83
CA LEU A 502 23.56 16.88 -27.05
C LEU A 502 23.80 17.78 -28.27
N PRO A 503 23.92 17.19 -29.49
CA PRO A 503 24.04 17.96 -30.74
C PRO A 503 22.84 18.92 -30.96
N ASP A 504 23.10 20.04 -31.63
CA ASP A 504 22.13 21.13 -31.89
C ASP A 504 20.89 20.70 -32.71
N ASP A 505 20.98 19.60 -33.44
CA ASP A 505 19.86 19.04 -34.22
C ASP A 505 18.88 18.26 -33.36
N ILE A 506 19.23 17.96 -32.09
CA ILE A 506 18.36 17.27 -31.13
C ILE A 506 17.56 18.27 -30.31
N LYS A 507 16.27 18.29 -30.55
CA LYS A 507 15.35 19.20 -29.82
C LYS A 507 15.01 18.64 -28.46
N VAL A 508 15.48 19.31 -27.41
CA VAL A 508 15.17 19.03 -26.00
C VAL A 508 14.13 20.03 -25.52
N GLU A 509 13.07 19.53 -24.90
CA GLU A 509 12.03 20.35 -24.29
C GLU A 509 11.76 19.84 -22.87
N TYR A 510 11.09 20.64 -22.05
CA TYR A 510 10.81 20.30 -20.66
C TYR A 510 9.33 20.42 -20.31
N LEU A 511 8.90 19.63 -19.29
CA LEU A 511 7.54 19.61 -18.80
C LEU A 511 7.50 19.44 -17.28
N HIS A 512 6.79 20.31 -16.57
CA HIS A 512 6.66 20.22 -15.09
C HIS A 512 5.25 20.57 -14.62
N GLY A 513 4.95 20.23 -13.35
CA GLY A 513 3.63 20.34 -12.75
C GLY A 513 2.97 21.72 -12.83
N LYS A 514 3.75 22.80 -12.73
CA LYS A 514 3.26 24.19 -12.67
C LYS A 514 2.85 24.79 -14.03
N MET A 515 3.19 24.15 -15.14
CA MET A 515 2.77 24.65 -16.45
C MET A 515 1.25 24.60 -16.56
N LYS A 516 0.69 25.60 -17.28
CA LYS A 516 -0.74 25.61 -17.62
C LYS A 516 -1.10 24.36 -18.44
N ALA A 517 -2.30 23.85 -18.25
CA ALA A 517 -2.77 22.65 -18.96
C ALA A 517 -2.63 22.78 -20.50
N SER A 518 -2.90 23.97 -21.06
CA SER A 518 -2.73 24.24 -22.49
C SER A 518 -1.28 24.07 -22.98
N GLN A 519 -0.31 24.55 -22.20
CA GLN A 519 1.12 24.42 -22.52
C GLN A 519 1.58 22.95 -22.42
N LYS A 520 1.14 22.24 -21.38
CA LYS A 520 1.42 20.80 -21.25
C LYS A 520 0.89 20.01 -22.44
N ASN A 521 -0.33 20.30 -22.86
CA ASN A 521 -0.97 19.64 -23.99
C ASN A 521 -0.23 19.94 -25.30
N GLU A 522 0.20 21.18 -25.51
CA GLU A 522 0.96 21.56 -26.69
C GLU A 522 2.31 20.84 -26.78
N ILE A 523 3.08 20.80 -25.69
CA ILE A 523 4.36 20.09 -25.63
C ILE A 523 4.18 18.60 -25.89
N MET A 524 3.18 17.98 -25.25
CA MET A 524 2.90 16.56 -25.45
C MET A 524 2.43 16.25 -26.89
N GLU A 525 1.68 17.15 -27.51
CA GLU A 525 1.29 17.00 -28.91
C GLU A 525 2.50 17.09 -29.84
N LYS A 526 3.38 18.08 -29.67
CA LYS A 526 4.65 18.19 -30.40
C LYS A 526 5.54 16.98 -30.23
N PHE A 527 5.64 16.47 -28.99
CA PHE A 527 6.41 15.25 -28.70
C PHE A 527 5.78 14.02 -29.38
N SER A 528 4.46 13.87 -29.36
CA SER A 528 3.79 12.76 -30.05
C SER A 528 3.96 12.79 -31.58
N LYS A 529 4.11 13.99 -32.17
CA LYS A 529 4.39 14.18 -33.59
C LYS A 529 5.87 14.09 -33.97
N ASN A 530 6.75 13.75 -33.02
CA ASN A 530 8.21 13.71 -33.20
C ASN A 530 8.85 15.07 -33.55
N GLU A 531 8.22 16.17 -33.20
CA GLU A 531 8.77 17.52 -33.33
C GLU A 531 9.74 17.88 -32.22
N ILE A 532 9.67 17.14 -31.09
CA ILE A 532 10.56 17.14 -29.95
C ILE A 532 11.19 15.75 -29.84
N ASN A 533 12.51 15.66 -29.69
CA ASN A 533 13.23 14.41 -29.65
C ASN A 533 13.46 13.87 -28.23
N VAL A 534 13.74 14.77 -27.28
CA VAL A 534 13.97 14.44 -25.88
C VAL A 534 13.06 15.30 -25.00
N LEU A 535 12.28 14.66 -24.14
CA LEU A 535 11.41 15.34 -23.20
C LEU A 535 11.90 15.12 -21.76
N VAL A 536 12.36 16.20 -21.12
CA VAL A 536 12.76 16.22 -19.72
C VAL A 536 11.55 16.55 -18.85
N SER A 537 11.22 15.74 -17.85
CA SER A 537 10.02 15.98 -17.05
C SER A 537 10.17 15.53 -15.61
N THR A 538 9.26 16.01 -14.75
CA THR A 538 8.96 15.38 -13.47
C THR A 538 8.03 14.18 -13.67
N THR A 539 7.53 13.59 -12.59
CA THR A 539 6.56 12.46 -12.61
C THR A 539 5.24 12.78 -13.31
N VAL A 540 5.02 14.03 -13.75
CA VAL A 540 3.79 14.44 -14.47
C VAL A 540 3.53 13.61 -15.75
N ILE A 541 4.56 12.96 -16.31
CA ILE A 541 4.42 12.01 -17.44
C ILE A 541 3.71 10.70 -17.05
N GLU A 542 3.50 10.41 -15.79
CA GLU A 542 2.69 9.25 -15.36
C GLU A 542 1.27 9.25 -15.98
N VAL A 543 0.84 10.37 -16.57
CA VAL A 543 -0.48 10.52 -17.15
C VAL A 543 -0.52 10.06 -18.60
N GLY A 544 -0.75 8.79 -18.80
CA GLY A 544 -1.46 8.09 -19.87
C GLY A 544 -1.10 8.32 -21.35
N VAL A 545 -0.30 9.31 -21.75
CA VAL A 545 -0.04 9.60 -23.16
C VAL A 545 0.82 8.50 -23.80
N ASN A 546 0.30 7.91 -24.87
CA ASN A 546 1.00 6.88 -25.63
C ASN A 546 1.85 7.51 -26.75
N VAL A 547 3.18 7.36 -26.65
CA VAL A 547 4.11 7.76 -27.70
C VAL A 547 4.92 6.52 -28.15
N PRO A 548 4.43 5.79 -29.17
CA PRO A 548 5.05 4.51 -29.59
C PRO A 548 6.50 4.65 -30.04
N ASN A 549 6.91 5.84 -30.50
CA ASN A 549 8.27 6.13 -30.95
C ASN A 549 9.26 6.42 -29.82
N ALA A 550 8.77 6.64 -28.59
CA ALA A 550 9.65 6.81 -27.42
C ALA A 550 10.18 5.46 -26.95
N THR A 551 11.48 5.21 -27.17
CA THR A 551 12.13 3.94 -26.87
C THR A 551 13.13 4.02 -25.73
N VAL A 552 13.49 5.21 -25.25
CA VAL A 552 14.42 5.39 -24.15
C VAL A 552 13.73 6.10 -22.99
N MET A 553 13.86 5.54 -21.81
CA MET A 553 13.49 6.13 -20.53
C MET A 553 14.75 6.26 -19.65
N MET A 554 15.15 7.45 -19.31
CA MET A 554 16.21 7.69 -18.33
C MET A 554 15.60 8.30 -17.08
N VAL A 555 15.91 7.75 -15.90
CA VAL A 555 15.40 8.25 -14.61
C VAL A 555 16.56 8.67 -13.75
N GLU A 556 16.65 9.94 -13.44
CA GLU A 556 17.65 10.54 -12.55
C GLU A 556 17.28 10.33 -11.09
N ASN A 557 18.31 10.12 -10.25
CA ASN A 557 18.16 9.87 -8.82
C ASN A 557 17.06 8.82 -8.53
N ALA A 558 17.14 7.69 -9.22
CA ALA A 558 16.13 6.62 -9.18
C ALA A 558 15.86 6.11 -7.76
N GLU A 559 16.80 6.26 -6.84
CA GLU A 559 16.63 5.92 -5.42
C GLU A 559 15.56 6.73 -4.69
N ARG A 560 15.15 7.88 -5.22
CA ARG A 560 14.08 8.71 -4.64
C ARG A 560 12.67 8.26 -5.02
N PHE A 561 12.55 7.37 -5.99
CA PHE A 561 11.28 6.86 -6.45
C PHE A 561 10.94 5.50 -5.81
N GLY A 562 9.66 5.20 -5.68
CA GLY A 562 9.20 3.86 -5.38
C GLY A 562 9.40 2.88 -6.54
N LEU A 563 9.59 1.59 -6.26
CA LEU A 563 9.74 0.60 -7.33
C LEU A 563 8.51 0.51 -8.22
N ALA A 564 7.31 0.58 -7.64
CA ALA A 564 6.05 0.62 -8.38
C ALA A 564 5.98 1.84 -9.32
N GLN A 565 6.44 3.01 -8.84
CA GLN A 565 6.48 4.24 -9.64
C GLN A 565 7.52 4.13 -10.77
N LEU A 566 8.72 3.59 -10.49
CA LEU A 566 9.74 3.33 -11.53
C LEU A 566 9.22 2.35 -12.58
N HIS A 567 8.45 1.34 -12.16
CA HIS A 567 7.80 0.41 -13.08
C HIS A 567 6.76 1.10 -13.98
N GLN A 568 5.93 1.98 -13.44
CA GLN A 568 4.97 2.78 -14.22
C GLN A 568 5.67 3.68 -15.24
N LEU A 569 6.74 4.38 -14.83
CA LEU A 569 7.58 5.19 -15.72
C LEU A 569 8.19 4.33 -16.84
N ARG A 570 8.77 3.18 -16.49
CA ARG A 570 9.27 2.21 -17.47
C ARG A 570 8.20 1.80 -18.49
N GLY A 571 6.96 1.62 -18.04
CA GLY A 571 5.83 1.27 -18.89
C GLY A 571 5.42 2.36 -19.90
N ARG A 572 6.01 3.57 -19.84
CA ARG A 572 5.80 4.62 -20.84
C ARG A 572 6.58 4.40 -22.13
N VAL A 573 7.60 3.56 -22.13
CA VAL A 573 8.31 3.07 -23.30
C VAL A 573 7.94 1.61 -23.60
N GLY A 574 8.37 1.07 -24.73
CA GLY A 574 8.05 -0.30 -25.14
C GLY A 574 6.59 -0.48 -25.60
N ARG A 575 6.02 0.55 -26.22
CA ARG A 575 4.65 0.55 -26.77
C ARG A 575 4.61 0.45 -28.30
N GLY A 576 5.77 0.48 -28.95
CA GLY A 576 5.95 0.28 -30.39
C GLY A 576 6.66 -1.02 -30.70
N GLY A 577 6.88 -1.32 -32.01
CA GLY A 577 7.60 -2.51 -32.49
C GLY A 577 9.12 -2.47 -32.32
N PHE A 578 9.66 -1.48 -31.57
CA PHE A 578 11.10 -1.29 -31.42
C PHE A 578 11.58 -1.64 -30.04
N GLN A 579 12.83 -2.16 -29.94
CA GLN A 579 13.47 -2.44 -28.68
C GLN A 579 13.55 -1.17 -27.83
N SER A 580 13.08 -1.24 -26.59
CA SER A 580 13.08 -0.13 -25.65
C SER A 580 14.02 -0.37 -24.48
N TYR A 581 14.50 0.72 -23.90
CA TYR A 581 15.53 0.75 -22.88
C TYR A 581 15.13 1.63 -21.70
N CYS A 582 15.49 1.21 -20.50
CA CYS A 582 15.28 2.02 -19.29
C CYS A 582 16.59 2.11 -18.51
N ILE A 583 17.05 3.34 -18.25
CA ILE A 583 18.31 3.64 -17.57
C ILE A 583 17.95 4.28 -16.23
N PHE A 584 18.25 3.61 -15.13
CA PHE A 584 18.04 4.12 -13.78
C PHE A 584 19.37 4.63 -13.22
N VAL A 585 19.52 5.94 -13.07
CA VAL A 585 20.71 6.58 -12.52
C VAL A 585 20.52 6.79 -11.03
N SER A 586 21.44 6.27 -10.21
CA SER A 586 21.41 6.43 -8.74
C SER A 586 22.60 7.23 -8.22
N GLY A 587 22.33 8.26 -7.43
CA GLY A 587 23.34 9.02 -6.68
C GLY A 587 23.75 8.33 -5.37
N ASN A 588 22.96 7.37 -4.88
CA ASN A 588 23.20 6.68 -3.61
C ASN A 588 23.91 5.34 -3.82
N LYS A 589 25.13 5.22 -3.28
CA LYS A 589 25.98 4.03 -3.42
C LYS A 589 25.76 2.96 -2.34
N SER A 590 24.77 3.14 -1.44
CA SER A 590 24.52 2.14 -0.39
C SER A 590 24.10 0.78 -0.99
N LYS A 591 24.56 -0.31 -0.37
CA LYS A 591 24.20 -1.67 -0.79
C LYS A 591 22.68 -1.87 -0.81
N LYS A 592 21.98 -1.37 0.22
CA LYS A 592 20.51 -1.46 0.34
C LYS A 592 19.80 -0.81 -0.85
N THR A 593 20.23 0.37 -1.28
CA THR A 593 19.68 1.07 -2.45
C THR A 593 19.94 0.31 -3.74
N LYS A 594 21.16 -0.19 -3.91
CA LYS A 594 21.53 -0.97 -5.09
C LYS A 594 20.72 -2.27 -5.18
N ASP A 595 20.61 -3.02 -4.09
CA ASP A 595 19.84 -4.26 -4.03
C ASP A 595 18.36 -4.01 -4.36
N ARG A 596 17.80 -2.88 -3.89
CA ARG A 596 16.42 -2.47 -4.19
C ARG A 596 16.23 -2.18 -5.68
N LEU A 597 17.07 -1.36 -6.29
CA LEU A 597 16.94 -0.99 -7.70
C LEU A 597 17.23 -2.18 -8.63
N GLU A 598 18.09 -3.12 -8.21
CA GLU A 598 18.44 -4.33 -8.98
C GLU A 598 17.22 -5.24 -9.24
N ILE A 599 16.16 -5.11 -8.46
CA ILE A 599 14.89 -5.81 -8.70
C ILE A 599 14.34 -5.47 -10.09
N LEU A 600 14.48 -4.20 -10.53
CA LEU A 600 14.03 -3.76 -11.86
C LEU A 600 14.82 -4.38 -13.00
N ASN A 601 16.08 -4.78 -12.78
CA ASN A 601 16.88 -5.52 -13.75
C ASN A 601 16.45 -6.99 -13.84
N LYS A 602 16.04 -7.58 -12.70
CA LYS A 602 15.70 -9.01 -12.61
C LYS A 602 14.35 -9.37 -13.22
N THR A 603 13.39 -8.42 -13.23
CA THR A 603 12.05 -8.71 -13.72
C THR A 603 11.39 -7.51 -14.40
N ASN A 604 10.61 -7.80 -15.44
CA ASN A 604 9.69 -6.85 -16.07
C ASN A 604 8.24 -7.03 -15.58
N ASP A 605 7.98 -8.03 -14.74
CA ASP A 605 6.67 -8.32 -14.17
C ASP A 605 6.33 -7.32 -13.06
N GLY A 606 5.31 -6.50 -13.30
CA GLY A 606 4.90 -5.46 -12.37
C GLY A 606 4.34 -5.99 -11.06
N PHE A 607 3.69 -7.16 -11.06
CA PHE A 607 3.18 -7.78 -9.83
C PHE A 607 4.32 -8.23 -8.91
N LYS A 608 5.37 -8.83 -9.49
CA LYS A 608 6.57 -9.21 -8.73
C LYS A 608 7.32 -8.00 -8.18
N ILE A 609 7.42 -6.93 -8.99
CA ILE A 609 8.05 -5.68 -8.55
C ILE A 609 7.25 -5.05 -7.39
N ALA A 610 5.92 -5.04 -7.48
CA ALA A 610 5.07 -4.54 -6.42
C ALA A 610 5.17 -5.39 -5.14
N GLU A 611 5.26 -6.71 -5.24
CA GLU A 611 5.52 -7.59 -4.10
C GLU A 611 6.87 -7.30 -3.42
N GLU A 612 7.92 -7.10 -4.19
CA GLU A 612 9.25 -6.80 -3.66
C GLU A 612 9.34 -5.37 -3.08
N ASP A 613 8.71 -4.37 -3.74
CA ASP A 613 8.59 -3.00 -3.18
C ASP A 613 7.91 -3.02 -1.82
N LEU A 614 6.87 -3.81 -1.73
CA LEU A 614 6.08 -4.05 -0.56
C LEU A 614 6.91 -4.63 0.60
N LYS A 615 7.68 -5.69 0.34
CA LYS A 615 8.58 -6.32 1.33
C LYS A 615 9.66 -5.36 1.85
N LEU A 616 10.15 -4.45 0.99
CA LEU A 616 11.26 -3.56 1.31
C LEU A 616 10.86 -2.29 2.08
N ARG A 617 9.65 -1.77 1.85
CA ARG A 617 9.18 -0.52 2.47
C ARG A 617 8.60 -0.71 3.85
N GLY A 618 8.00 -1.88 4.11
CA GLY A 618 7.16 -2.06 5.29
C GLY A 618 5.82 -1.29 5.16
N PRO A 619 4.95 -1.40 6.18
CA PRO A 619 3.54 -0.96 6.08
C PRO A 619 3.33 0.56 5.96
N GLY A 620 4.30 1.40 6.37
CA GLY A 620 4.07 2.84 6.54
C GLY A 620 4.11 3.71 5.27
N ASP A 621 4.81 3.28 4.21
CA ASP A 621 5.17 4.16 3.09
C ASP A 621 4.42 3.92 1.78
N PHE A 622 3.62 2.86 1.67
CA PHE A 622 2.97 2.51 0.40
C PHE A 622 1.80 3.44 0.05
N PHE A 623 1.11 3.93 1.05
CA PHE A 623 0.00 4.88 0.87
C PHE A 623 0.45 6.34 0.82
N GLY A 624 1.74 6.59 0.56
CA GLY A 624 2.46 7.85 0.45
C GLY A 624 1.58 9.10 0.33
N VAL A 625 1.03 9.49 1.37
CA VAL A 625 0.33 10.66 1.89
C VAL A 625 -0.70 10.14 2.91
N ARG A 626 -0.65 10.62 4.11
CA ARG A 626 -1.73 10.56 5.10
C ARG A 626 -2.99 11.22 4.52
N GLN A 627 -3.66 10.53 3.61
CA GLN A 627 -5.00 10.90 3.17
C GLN A 627 -5.96 9.84 3.68
N SER A 628 -6.67 10.20 4.74
CA SER A 628 -7.99 9.71 5.16
C SER A 628 -8.26 8.23 4.87
N GLY A 629 -8.06 7.36 5.87
CA GLY A 629 -8.54 5.99 5.87
C GLY A 629 -7.46 4.92 5.97
N ASP A 630 -6.40 5.12 6.76
CA ASP A 630 -5.49 4.04 7.13
C ASP A 630 -6.30 2.96 7.85
N PHE A 631 -6.37 1.76 7.26
CA PHE A 631 -6.81 0.57 7.96
C PHE A 631 -5.75 0.26 9.03
N ASP A 632 -5.93 0.79 10.21
CA ASP A 632 -5.08 0.55 11.36
C ASP A 632 -5.51 -0.77 12.00
N PHE A 633 -4.89 -1.87 11.52
CA PHE A 633 -4.97 -3.16 12.18
C PHE A 633 -4.14 -3.10 13.45
N GLY A 634 -4.67 -3.63 14.54
CA GLY A 634 -3.99 -3.58 15.84
C GLY A 634 -2.75 -4.49 15.91
N ILE A 635 -2.81 -5.66 15.25
CA ILE A 635 -1.75 -6.69 15.23
C ILE A 635 -1.38 -7.11 13.82
N ALA A 636 -2.37 -7.24 12.95
CA ALA A 636 -2.17 -7.74 11.61
C ALA A 636 -1.36 -6.77 10.76
N ASP A 637 -0.38 -7.29 10.07
CA ASP A 637 0.38 -6.54 9.08
C ASP A 637 0.14 -7.16 7.71
N ILE A 638 -0.42 -6.36 6.79
CA ILE A 638 -0.84 -6.81 5.45
C ILE A 638 0.31 -7.48 4.69
N TYR A 639 1.55 -7.15 5.02
CA TYR A 639 2.75 -7.51 4.30
C TYR A 639 3.43 -8.75 4.89
N THR A 640 3.69 -8.71 6.18
CA THR A 640 4.32 -9.83 6.88
C THR A 640 3.34 -11.00 7.03
N ASP A 641 2.03 -10.71 7.12
CA ASP A 641 0.97 -11.69 7.32
C ASP A 641 0.17 -12.00 6.04
N ALA A 642 0.74 -11.78 4.84
CA ALA A 642 0.07 -12.02 3.56
C ALA A 642 -0.52 -13.44 3.40
N LYS A 643 0.14 -14.46 3.97
CA LYS A 643 -0.37 -15.84 4.01
C LYS A 643 -1.60 -15.96 4.90
N VAL A 644 -1.58 -15.30 6.06
CA VAL A 644 -2.70 -15.28 7.00
C VAL A 644 -3.90 -14.57 6.38
N LEU A 645 -3.68 -13.43 5.72
CA LEU A 645 -4.70 -12.69 4.98
C LEU A 645 -5.35 -13.57 3.90
N LYS A 646 -4.55 -14.30 3.12
CA LYS A 646 -5.08 -15.23 2.11
C LYS A 646 -5.97 -16.28 2.74
N SER A 647 -5.50 -16.94 3.80
CA SER A 647 -6.28 -17.97 4.51
C SER A 647 -7.57 -17.39 5.12
N ALA A 648 -7.52 -16.20 5.69
CA ALA A 648 -8.69 -15.49 6.22
C ALA A 648 -9.71 -15.15 5.13
N SER A 649 -9.24 -14.69 3.95
CA SER A 649 -10.09 -14.39 2.80
C SER A 649 -10.77 -15.63 2.22
N GLU A 650 -10.05 -16.76 2.12
CA GLU A 650 -10.59 -18.04 1.70
C GLU A 650 -11.66 -18.55 2.70
N ALA A 651 -11.36 -18.48 4.00
CA ALA A 651 -12.29 -18.88 5.05
C ALA A 651 -13.57 -18.00 5.06
N ALA A 652 -13.41 -16.67 4.89
CA ALA A 652 -14.56 -15.77 4.78
C ALA A 652 -15.44 -16.12 3.56
N GLY A 653 -14.82 -16.50 2.43
CA GLY A 653 -15.56 -16.99 1.27
C GLY A 653 -16.36 -18.26 1.59
N GLU A 654 -15.72 -19.26 2.18
CA GLU A 654 -16.36 -20.53 2.55
C GLU A 654 -17.53 -20.35 3.53
N VAL A 655 -17.43 -19.41 4.46
CA VAL A 655 -18.52 -19.08 5.38
C VAL A 655 -19.69 -18.45 4.63
N LEU A 656 -19.44 -17.44 3.82
CA LEU A 656 -20.50 -16.74 3.08
C LEU A 656 -21.11 -17.59 1.94
N ASP A 657 -20.35 -18.51 1.36
CA ASP A 657 -20.89 -19.46 0.37
C ASP A 657 -21.91 -20.43 1.00
N LYS A 658 -21.70 -20.80 2.28
CA LYS A 658 -22.61 -21.67 3.02
C LYS A 658 -23.78 -20.92 3.67
N ASP A 659 -23.49 -19.73 4.20
CA ASP A 659 -24.42 -18.90 4.96
C ASP A 659 -24.23 -17.41 4.58
N PRO A 660 -24.80 -16.98 3.46
CA PRO A 660 -24.59 -15.64 2.92
C PRO A 660 -25.04 -14.50 3.84
N GLU A 661 -25.97 -14.76 4.76
CA GLU A 661 -26.53 -13.77 5.69
C GLU A 661 -26.03 -13.95 7.12
N LEU A 662 -25.18 -14.96 7.37
CA LEU A 662 -24.75 -15.37 8.71
C LEU A 662 -25.93 -15.65 9.66
N GLU A 663 -27.00 -16.29 9.15
CA GLU A 663 -28.22 -16.60 9.91
C GLU A 663 -28.16 -17.94 10.65
N PHE A 664 -27.21 -18.82 10.30
CA PHE A 664 -27.06 -20.09 10.99
C PHE A 664 -26.69 -19.89 12.46
N GLU A 665 -27.25 -20.73 13.34
CA GLU A 665 -27.02 -20.61 14.78
C GLU A 665 -25.53 -20.68 15.17
N GLU A 666 -24.74 -21.47 14.43
CA GLU A 666 -23.27 -21.55 14.61
C GLU A 666 -22.54 -20.25 14.25
N ASN A 667 -23.12 -19.39 13.40
CA ASN A 667 -22.55 -18.11 12.97
C ASN A 667 -23.11 -16.91 13.73
N ARG A 668 -24.00 -17.10 14.70
CA ARG A 668 -24.68 -16.01 15.41
C ARG A 668 -23.72 -15.00 16.04
N TYR A 669 -22.71 -15.48 16.77
CA TYR A 669 -21.73 -14.59 17.40
C TYR A 669 -20.81 -13.94 16.37
N LEU A 670 -20.52 -14.64 15.27
CA LEU A 670 -19.80 -14.09 14.13
C LEU A 670 -20.59 -12.95 13.48
N ALA A 671 -21.89 -13.11 13.27
CA ALA A 671 -22.76 -12.05 12.74
C ALA A 671 -22.78 -10.79 13.61
N GLU A 672 -22.88 -10.97 14.94
CA GLU A 672 -22.79 -9.86 15.90
C GLU A 672 -21.46 -9.12 15.77
N LYS A 673 -20.33 -9.83 15.70
CA LYS A 673 -18.99 -9.25 15.55
C LYS A 673 -18.77 -8.56 14.21
N VAL A 674 -19.22 -9.15 13.12
CA VAL A 674 -19.16 -8.55 11.77
C VAL A 674 -19.96 -7.25 11.73
N SER A 675 -21.16 -7.23 12.34
CA SER A 675 -21.98 -6.02 12.42
C SER A 675 -21.27 -4.90 13.21
N GLU A 676 -20.73 -5.20 14.40
CA GLU A 676 -19.95 -4.25 15.21
C GLU A 676 -18.74 -3.72 14.44
N TYR A 677 -18.02 -4.61 13.76
CA TYR A 677 -16.84 -4.26 12.97
C TYR A 677 -17.21 -3.38 11.76
N THR A 678 -18.33 -3.69 11.09
CA THR A 678 -18.81 -2.93 9.93
C THR A 678 -19.15 -1.49 10.33
N VAL A 679 -19.85 -1.27 11.46
CA VAL A 679 -20.14 0.07 11.96
C VAL A 679 -18.86 0.86 12.23
N LYS A 680 -17.87 0.26 12.92
CA LYS A 680 -16.57 0.89 13.19
C LYS A 680 -15.78 1.19 11.90
N CYS A 681 -15.85 0.32 10.89
CA CYS A 681 -15.20 0.53 9.59
C CYS A 681 -15.87 1.65 8.79
N LEU A 682 -17.20 1.71 8.74
CA LEU A 682 -17.94 2.75 8.03
C LEU A 682 -17.65 4.14 8.60
N GLU A 683 -17.56 4.28 9.92
CA GLU A 683 -17.17 5.54 10.58
C GLU A 683 -15.74 5.99 10.19
N LYS A 684 -14.82 5.06 10.03
CA LYS A 684 -13.42 5.34 9.62
C LYS A 684 -13.28 5.63 8.12
N LEU A 685 -14.06 4.98 7.28
CA LEU A 685 -13.98 5.11 5.82
C LEU A 685 -14.72 6.33 5.26
N ASN A 686 -15.47 7.08 6.08
CA ASN A 686 -16.36 8.16 5.61
C ASN A 686 -17.29 7.72 4.44
N ILE A 687 -17.76 6.46 4.45
CA ILE A 687 -18.69 5.88 3.47
C ILE A 687 -20.12 6.10 3.93
#